data_8a30d63515b8c2dd5da76cba834774f9
#
_entry.id   8a30d63515b8c2dd5da76cba834774f9
#
_cell.length_a   1.000
_cell.length_b   1.000
_cell.length_c   1.000
_cell.angle_alpha   90.00
_cell.angle_beta   90.00
_cell.angle_gamma   90.00
#
_symmetry.space_group_name_H-M   'P 1'
#
loop_
_entity.id
_entity.type
_entity.pdbx_description
1 polymer ?
#
loop_
_entity_poly.entity_id
_entity_poly.type
_entity_poly.pdbx_seq_one_letter_code
_entity_poly.pdbx_strand_id
1 'polypeptide(L)'
;MKYFHSILPILLCVALSGCNTDREPAIPGDGAFQATIEAQKTASRTSLSGTTVLWSEGDTIAVYRADILPDGPGVKFGLLAEDAGSAKGRFVSPEHSDWDAYTCNALYPASMDGGFDGKNLTVNLPEVQVYRKGSFGPSQSPAVAVNGCHGEMAFKNLCGVMAVKVTAAEAITEVRLTTLAEEALWGPATVRMDYTDAPSLVMAAPAAPGQKTIVMKVDENEAEGQVIEPGATYDVNGSTFAGTAAESMTMYFVLPPGTLAQGFMVTVVTSGSKYMQKYAVASTANATARSVITEMPNVDFADQSEVEIRTDVFNKAFYKDLFLDAGIGLNDKFFVGVADKDHLNLTYEKFAGKTNNATIQSAQNEAFCGNINDENGVLLYPDGEPRYRMVYVNGGVSATHGVSLMAQGRDHFCQFVNNGGSYLGSCAGAYVASFGVIEAGITTTNPPMMSYNGYMGLWPGLCDNTGITDVYPDYTVPEDSPLLKYDNFGGDLRIDSIKQYNGPYFSRFDEVPGTEVLARFDYPAYRCHTHPSIISYKPSSWRGRVTITGGHPEQATEGEGLDLMIALMKYSLDGMGPAKVKAVLRNGEIRQMTKSTSDNDPDHAKVGDKQCHNFVFGLPDGAKNIRIRLEVKEDFNVSLRLAKGTFAFKEDAQYSVENGNLVKELTFDTLEKGTWYIGVQCEDTVVNDINSTYGLSYSGKLAALNGAPYTIQVSWE
;
A
#
# COMPACT_ATOMS: atom_id res chain seq x y z
N MET A 1 -65.59 45.33 -22.23
CA MET A 1 -66.09 43.96 -22.33
C MET A 1 -65.17 43.05 -21.55
N LYS A 2 -65.73 42.40 -20.56
CA LYS A 2 -65.09 41.55 -19.56
C LYS A 2 -64.65 40.22 -20.16
N TYR A 3 -63.49 39.71 -19.80
CA TYR A 3 -63.30 38.26 -19.65
C TYR A 3 -62.37 38.02 -18.41
N PHE A 4 -62.95 37.36 -17.47
CA PHE A 4 -62.27 36.73 -16.30
C PHE A 4 -61.62 35.42 -16.75
N HIS A 5 -60.37 35.23 -16.36
CA HIS A 5 -59.73 33.92 -16.37
C HIS A 5 -59.37 33.52 -14.93
N SER A 6 -60.04 32.49 -14.44
CA SER A 6 -59.74 31.81 -13.19
C SER A 6 -58.41 31.10 -13.28
N ILE A 7 -57.50 31.39 -12.40
CA ILE A 7 -56.29 30.60 -12.16
C ILE A 7 -56.57 29.74 -10.95
N LEU A 8 -56.57 28.44 -11.17
CA LEU A 8 -56.60 27.40 -10.15
C LEU A 8 -55.19 27.19 -9.60
N PRO A 9 -54.95 27.28 -8.29
CA PRO A 9 -53.64 26.98 -7.75
C PRO A 9 -53.50 25.45 -7.63
N ILE A 10 -52.52 24.89 -8.33
CA ILE A 10 -52.05 23.52 -8.15
C ILE A 10 -51.25 23.52 -6.82
N LEU A 11 -51.81 22.86 -5.82
CA LEU A 11 -51.19 22.59 -4.54
C LEU A 11 -50.12 21.51 -4.74
N LEU A 12 -48.84 21.91 -4.82
CA LEU A 12 -47.72 20.96 -4.86
C LEU A 12 -47.49 20.52 -3.41
N CYS A 13 -47.93 19.36 -3.04
CA CYS A 13 -47.55 18.71 -1.79
C CYS A 13 -46.11 18.27 -1.87
N VAL A 14 -45.18 19.11 -1.38
CA VAL A 14 -43.85 18.70 -1.03
C VAL A 14 -43.98 17.92 0.27
N ALA A 15 -43.81 16.61 0.20
CA ALA A 15 -43.65 15.78 1.39
C ALA A 15 -42.27 16.10 1.98
N LEU A 16 -42.22 17.03 2.89
CA LEU A 16 -41.09 17.21 3.82
C LEU A 16 -41.22 16.07 4.84
N SER A 17 -40.45 14.99 4.62
CA SER A 17 -40.13 14.06 5.69
C SER A 17 -39.07 14.69 6.59
N GLY A 18 -39.48 15.67 7.36
CA GLY A 18 -38.74 16.16 8.49
C GLY A 18 -39.04 15.29 9.69
N CYS A 19 -38.05 14.73 10.33
CA CYS A 19 -38.19 14.18 11.67
C CYS A 19 -38.70 15.29 12.60
N ASN A 20 -39.84 15.07 13.18
CA ASN A 20 -40.45 15.98 14.16
C ASN A 20 -39.58 16.02 15.43
N THR A 21 -39.20 17.17 15.88
CA THR A 21 -38.37 17.38 17.09
C THR A 21 -39.14 17.25 18.40
N ASP A 22 -40.38 16.75 18.39
CA ASP A 22 -41.07 16.42 19.61
C ASP A 22 -40.57 15.06 20.12
N ARG A 23 -39.84 15.11 21.25
CA ARG A 23 -39.37 13.94 21.99
C ARG A 23 -40.55 13.10 22.46
N GLU A 24 -41.01 12.20 21.62
CA GLU A 24 -41.68 11.01 22.13
C GLU A 24 -40.66 10.18 22.90
N PRO A 25 -41.04 9.54 24.02
CA PRO A 25 -40.14 8.64 24.74
C PRO A 25 -39.70 7.53 23.76
N ALA A 26 -38.40 7.36 23.61
CA ALA A 26 -37.80 6.34 22.76
C ALA A 26 -38.47 4.98 23.03
N ILE A 27 -39.07 4.38 22.02
CA ILE A 27 -39.47 2.98 22.08
C ILE A 27 -38.16 2.21 22.22
N PRO A 28 -37.97 1.35 23.25
CA PRO A 28 -36.78 0.54 23.34
C PRO A 28 -36.65 -0.27 22.07
N GLY A 29 -35.55 -0.06 21.32
CA GLY A 29 -35.19 -0.89 20.19
C GLY A 29 -34.82 -2.30 20.64
N ASP A 30 -34.72 -3.21 19.72
CA ASP A 30 -34.23 -4.58 19.99
C ASP A 30 -32.68 -4.66 20.13
N GLY A 31 -32.01 -3.51 20.16
CA GLY A 31 -30.56 -3.38 20.28
C GLY A 31 -29.81 -3.63 18.97
N ALA A 32 -30.51 -3.65 17.84
CA ALA A 32 -29.93 -3.92 16.55
C ALA A 32 -30.24 -2.82 15.52
N PHE A 33 -29.21 -2.42 14.76
CA PHE A 33 -29.40 -1.61 13.55
C PHE A 33 -29.82 -2.51 12.38
N GLN A 34 -30.96 -2.21 11.75
CA GLN A 34 -31.38 -2.87 10.52
C GLN A 34 -30.80 -2.14 9.32
N ALA A 35 -29.95 -2.81 8.57
CA ALA A 35 -29.18 -2.21 7.48
C ALA A 35 -29.58 -2.78 6.11
N THR A 36 -29.63 -1.89 5.12
CA THR A 36 -29.75 -2.23 3.69
C THR A 36 -28.73 -1.44 2.90
N ILE A 37 -28.22 -2.00 1.79
CA ILE A 37 -27.30 -1.28 0.88
C ILE A 37 -28.00 -1.02 -0.46
N GLU A 38 -27.74 0.15 -1.03
CA GLU A 38 -28.15 0.55 -2.37
C GLU A 38 -27.65 -0.46 -3.41
N ALA A 39 -28.54 -0.90 -4.31
CA ALA A 39 -28.16 -1.81 -5.39
C ALA A 39 -27.22 -1.13 -6.40
N GLN A 40 -26.27 -1.89 -6.95
CA GLN A 40 -25.43 -1.44 -8.06
C GLN A 40 -26.26 -1.37 -9.37
N LYS A 41 -25.88 -0.47 -10.28
CA LYS A 41 -26.48 -0.34 -11.62
C LYS A 41 -25.48 -0.82 -12.66
N THR A 42 -25.94 -1.51 -13.69
CA THR A 42 -25.08 -1.88 -14.82
C THR A 42 -25.12 -0.78 -15.89
N ALA A 43 -23.95 -0.42 -16.42
CA ALA A 43 -23.84 0.57 -17.49
C ALA A 43 -24.12 -0.04 -18.89
N SER A 44 -24.14 -1.36 -19.03
CA SER A 44 -24.38 -2.07 -20.30
C SER A 44 -25.72 -2.82 -20.32
N ARG A 45 -26.23 -3.07 -21.56
CA ARG A 45 -27.56 -3.66 -21.82
C ARG A 45 -27.62 -5.20 -21.69
N THR A 46 -26.58 -5.87 -21.25
CA THR A 46 -26.55 -7.32 -21.04
C THR A 46 -26.82 -7.67 -19.58
N SER A 47 -27.88 -8.45 -19.39
CA SER A 47 -28.40 -8.85 -18.08
C SER A 47 -27.38 -9.63 -17.24
N LEU A 48 -26.96 -9.07 -16.12
CA LEU A 48 -26.50 -9.84 -14.97
C LEU A 48 -27.72 -10.05 -14.07
N SER A 49 -28.06 -11.28 -13.74
CA SER A 49 -29.05 -11.58 -12.70
C SER A 49 -28.36 -11.40 -11.34
N GLY A 50 -28.43 -10.19 -10.76
CA GLY A 50 -28.01 -9.95 -9.40
C GLY A 50 -27.16 -8.69 -9.21
N THR A 51 -27.82 -7.52 -9.13
CA THR A 51 -27.21 -6.25 -8.71
C THR A 51 -27.42 -5.97 -7.22
N THR A 52 -28.04 -6.88 -6.49
CA THR A 52 -28.30 -6.74 -5.05
C THR A 52 -27.01 -7.07 -4.28
N VAL A 53 -26.60 -6.16 -3.42
CA VAL A 53 -25.52 -6.41 -2.47
C VAL A 53 -26.06 -7.23 -1.31
N LEU A 54 -25.38 -8.32 -0.96
CA LEU A 54 -25.75 -9.19 0.16
C LEU A 54 -24.69 -9.04 1.26
N TRP A 55 -25.15 -9.06 2.51
CA TRP A 55 -24.26 -9.04 3.67
C TRP A 55 -23.52 -10.36 3.78
N SER A 56 -22.25 -10.29 4.18
CA SER A 56 -21.38 -11.45 4.37
C SER A 56 -21.13 -11.71 5.85
N GLU A 57 -20.87 -12.96 6.20
CA GLU A 57 -20.48 -13.32 7.56
C GLU A 57 -19.23 -12.50 7.99
N GLY A 58 -19.26 -11.95 9.21
CA GLY A 58 -18.19 -11.10 9.72
C GLY A 58 -18.24 -9.63 9.29
N ASP A 59 -19.23 -9.21 8.48
CA ASP A 59 -19.40 -7.80 8.14
C ASP A 59 -19.61 -6.94 9.39
N THR A 60 -18.96 -5.78 9.40
CA THR A 60 -19.04 -4.80 10.49
C THR A 60 -19.30 -3.40 9.95
N ILE A 61 -20.06 -2.62 10.72
CA ILE A 61 -20.25 -1.19 10.46
C ILE A 61 -19.66 -0.34 11.58
N ALA A 62 -19.12 0.83 11.24
CA ALA A 62 -18.73 1.85 12.20
C ALA A 62 -19.88 2.85 12.37
N VAL A 63 -20.35 3.04 13.60
CA VAL A 63 -21.53 3.86 13.92
C VAL A 63 -21.11 5.07 14.74
N TYR A 64 -21.69 6.23 14.41
CA TYR A 64 -21.49 7.52 15.07
C TYR A 64 -22.82 8.09 15.51
N ARG A 65 -22.98 8.36 16.78
CA ARG A 65 -24.18 9.02 17.31
C ARG A 65 -24.12 10.52 17.03
N ALA A 66 -25.24 11.06 16.55
CA ALA A 66 -25.33 12.48 16.19
C ALA A 66 -25.31 13.44 17.40
N ASP A 67 -25.67 12.95 18.59
CA ASP A 67 -25.71 13.73 19.84
C ASP A 67 -24.39 13.70 20.64
N ILE A 68 -23.44 12.91 20.21
CA ILE A 68 -22.08 12.86 20.76
C ILE A 68 -21.15 13.45 19.69
N LEU A 69 -20.37 14.48 20.05
CA LEU A 69 -19.34 14.99 19.15
C LEU A 69 -18.29 13.89 18.94
N PRO A 70 -18.27 13.27 17.74
CA PRO A 70 -17.27 12.26 17.48
C PRO A 70 -15.92 12.93 17.26
N ASP A 71 -14.90 12.32 17.82
CA ASP A 71 -13.52 12.66 17.57
C ASP A 71 -12.77 11.32 17.40
N GLY A 72 -12.74 10.82 16.16
CA GLY A 72 -12.10 9.56 15.84
C GLY A 72 -12.99 8.50 15.19
N PRO A 73 -12.57 7.23 15.27
CA PRO A 73 -13.30 6.09 14.71
C PRO A 73 -14.66 5.86 15.37
N GLY A 74 -15.58 5.32 14.57
CA GLY A 74 -16.91 4.93 15.05
C GLY A 74 -16.87 3.66 15.90
N VAL A 75 -17.96 3.46 16.64
CA VAL A 75 -18.16 2.20 17.37
C VAL A 75 -18.54 1.09 16.41
N LYS A 76 -17.89 -0.07 16.55
CA LYS A 76 -18.16 -1.25 15.71
C LYS A 76 -19.43 -1.98 16.14
N PHE A 77 -20.25 -2.29 15.14
CA PHE A 77 -21.41 -3.18 15.26
C PHE A 77 -21.21 -4.33 14.27
N GLY A 78 -21.36 -5.57 14.73
CA GLY A 78 -21.18 -6.78 13.93
C GLY A 78 -22.52 -7.31 13.40
N LEU A 79 -22.49 -7.85 12.19
CA LEU A 79 -23.64 -8.54 11.58
C LEU A 79 -23.99 -9.78 12.39
N LEU A 80 -25.30 -10.01 12.63
CA LEU A 80 -25.75 -11.30 13.17
C LEU A 80 -25.54 -12.40 12.13
N ALA A 81 -24.95 -13.53 12.56
CA ALA A 81 -24.57 -14.62 11.66
C ALA A 81 -25.75 -15.17 10.83
N GLU A 82 -26.96 -15.15 11.38
CA GLU A 82 -28.18 -15.59 10.71
C GLU A 82 -28.65 -14.70 9.55
N ASP A 83 -28.13 -13.47 9.46
CA ASP A 83 -28.44 -12.51 8.41
C ASP A 83 -27.42 -12.51 7.26
N ALA A 84 -26.38 -13.31 7.36
CA ALA A 84 -25.42 -13.53 6.28
C ALA A 84 -26.13 -14.12 5.03
N GLY A 85 -25.77 -13.58 3.85
CA GLY A 85 -26.44 -13.94 2.59
C GLY A 85 -27.75 -13.20 2.34
N SER A 86 -28.16 -12.27 3.20
CA SER A 86 -29.38 -11.47 3.07
C SER A 86 -29.08 -10.05 2.56
N ALA A 87 -30.05 -9.44 1.87
CA ALA A 87 -30.00 -8.01 1.52
C ALA A 87 -30.32 -7.07 2.70
N LYS A 88 -30.87 -7.63 3.77
CA LYS A 88 -31.13 -6.92 5.04
C LYS A 88 -30.34 -7.61 6.14
N GLY A 89 -29.60 -6.83 6.93
CA GLY A 89 -28.79 -7.35 8.00
C GLY A 89 -29.04 -6.60 9.31
N ARG A 90 -28.99 -7.30 10.44
CA ARG A 90 -29.04 -6.71 11.77
C ARG A 90 -27.63 -6.66 12.35
N PHE A 91 -27.24 -5.46 12.75
CA PHE A 91 -25.92 -5.19 13.32
C PHE A 91 -26.06 -4.87 14.80
N VAL A 92 -25.27 -5.54 15.64
CA VAL A 92 -25.34 -5.42 17.10
C VAL A 92 -23.98 -5.11 17.70
N SER A 93 -23.98 -4.41 18.81
CA SER A 93 -22.85 -4.24 19.73
C SER A 93 -23.35 -4.48 21.15
N PRO A 94 -22.87 -5.51 21.84
CA PRO A 94 -23.34 -5.82 23.22
C PRO A 94 -23.18 -4.68 24.21
N GLU A 95 -22.13 -3.86 24.01
CA GLU A 95 -21.81 -2.73 24.90
C GLU A 95 -22.62 -1.46 24.60
N HIS A 96 -23.29 -1.41 23.44
CA HIS A 96 -24.00 -0.24 22.94
C HIS A 96 -25.43 -0.60 22.44
N SER A 97 -26.10 -1.48 23.15
CA SER A 97 -27.42 -2.01 22.77
C SER A 97 -28.57 -0.99 22.82
N ASP A 98 -28.31 0.23 23.26
CA ASP A 98 -29.28 1.34 23.27
C ASP A 98 -29.07 2.34 22.13
N TRP A 99 -28.06 2.16 21.29
CA TRP A 99 -27.73 3.13 20.24
C TRP A 99 -28.74 3.18 19.09
N ASP A 100 -29.47 2.11 18.87
CA ASP A 100 -30.55 2.03 17.88
C ASP A 100 -31.72 2.99 18.16
N ALA A 101 -31.84 3.48 19.40
CA ALA A 101 -32.81 4.51 19.79
C ALA A 101 -32.40 5.93 19.39
N TYR A 102 -31.16 6.15 18.91
CA TYR A 102 -30.64 7.48 18.59
C TYR A 102 -30.46 7.64 17.08
N THR A 103 -30.36 8.92 16.67
CA THR A 103 -29.96 9.24 15.30
C THR A 103 -28.46 8.99 15.15
N CYS A 104 -28.09 8.16 14.20
CA CYS A 104 -26.73 7.74 13.95
C CYS A 104 -26.35 7.87 12.48
N ASN A 105 -25.06 8.13 12.24
CA ASN A 105 -24.42 7.96 10.95
C ASN A 105 -23.63 6.66 10.96
N ALA A 106 -23.39 6.05 9.81
CA ALA A 106 -22.60 4.83 9.75
C ALA A 106 -21.76 4.71 8.48
N LEU A 107 -20.66 3.97 8.61
CA LEU A 107 -19.80 3.53 7.52
C LEU A 107 -19.76 2.00 7.45
N TYR A 108 -19.89 1.44 6.28
CA TYR A 108 -19.54 0.06 5.94
C TYR A 108 -18.41 0.04 4.92
N PRO A 109 -17.44 -0.85 5.04
CA PRO A 109 -17.13 -1.66 6.22
C PRO A 109 -16.39 -0.82 7.29
N ALA A 110 -16.51 -1.21 8.55
CA ALA A 110 -15.82 -0.54 9.64
C ALA A 110 -14.29 -0.57 9.51
N SER A 111 -13.73 -1.51 8.76
CA SER A 111 -12.28 -1.58 8.48
C SER A 111 -11.74 -0.42 7.64
N MET A 112 -12.60 0.32 6.95
CA MET A 112 -12.21 1.50 6.16
C MET A 112 -12.37 2.81 6.93
N ASP A 113 -12.74 2.74 8.21
CA ASP A 113 -12.99 3.93 9.02
C ASP A 113 -11.69 4.65 9.39
N GLY A 114 -11.54 5.87 8.90
CA GLY A 114 -10.45 6.79 9.22
C GLY A 114 -10.85 7.91 10.20
N GLY A 115 -12.05 7.84 10.76
CA GLY A 115 -12.57 8.80 11.75
C GLY A 115 -13.55 9.84 11.16
N PHE A 116 -14.36 10.41 12.06
CA PHE A 116 -15.39 11.39 11.74
C PHE A 116 -15.24 12.62 12.62
N ASP A 117 -15.22 13.82 12.02
CA ASP A 117 -15.07 15.11 12.73
C ASP A 117 -16.40 15.79 13.07
N GLY A 118 -17.52 15.07 12.96
CA GLY A 118 -18.88 15.60 13.11
C GLY A 118 -19.50 16.12 11.82
N LYS A 119 -18.74 16.22 10.73
CA LYS A 119 -19.19 16.67 9.42
C LYS A 119 -18.60 15.84 8.28
N ASN A 120 -17.31 15.59 8.34
CA ASN A 120 -16.57 14.86 7.32
C ASN A 120 -16.11 13.52 7.89
N LEU A 121 -16.36 12.46 7.14
CA LEU A 121 -15.88 11.13 7.40
C LEU A 121 -14.64 10.86 6.54
N THR A 122 -13.57 10.40 7.13
CA THR A 122 -12.42 9.86 6.40
C THR A 122 -12.65 8.39 6.13
N VAL A 123 -12.50 7.98 4.88
CA VAL A 123 -12.63 6.59 4.43
C VAL A 123 -11.32 6.15 3.80
N ASN A 124 -10.71 5.08 4.30
CA ASN A 124 -9.46 4.55 3.78
C ASN A 124 -9.73 3.43 2.77
N LEU A 125 -9.62 3.73 1.48
CA LEU A 125 -9.80 2.74 0.43
C LEU A 125 -8.57 1.81 0.35
N PRO A 126 -8.76 0.48 0.19
CA PRO A 126 -7.65 -0.47 0.19
C PRO A 126 -6.86 -0.45 -1.13
N GLU A 127 -5.54 -0.60 -1.04
CA GLU A 127 -4.63 -0.82 -2.18
C GLU A 127 -4.86 -2.17 -2.84
N VAL A 128 -5.13 -3.19 -2.01
CA VAL A 128 -5.29 -4.57 -2.45
C VAL A 128 -6.73 -5.02 -2.27
N GLN A 129 -7.28 -5.56 -3.33
CA GLN A 129 -8.57 -6.22 -3.35
C GLN A 129 -8.41 -7.72 -3.60
N VAL A 130 -9.37 -8.51 -3.20
CA VAL A 130 -9.35 -9.97 -3.36
C VAL A 130 -10.38 -10.38 -4.41
N TYR A 131 -9.98 -11.25 -5.30
CA TYR A 131 -10.86 -11.82 -6.32
C TYR A 131 -11.98 -12.62 -5.69
N ARG A 132 -13.19 -12.41 -6.21
CA ARG A 132 -14.36 -13.24 -5.95
C ARG A 132 -15.11 -13.48 -7.25
N LYS A 133 -15.43 -14.73 -7.54
CA LYS A 133 -16.15 -15.09 -8.77
C LYS A 133 -17.53 -14.42 -8.81
N GLY A 134 -17.76 -13.62 -9.84
CA GLY A 134 -19.04 -12.95 -10.10
C GLY A 134 -19.35 -11.73 -9.23
N SER A 135 -18.39 -11.30 -8.37
CA SER A 135 -18.56 -10.15 -7.46
C SER A 135 -17.22 -9.49 -7.12
N PHE A 136 -17.25 -8.40 -6.40
CA PHE A 136 -16.13 -7.90 -5.62
C PHE A 136 -16.03 -8.66 -4.29
N GLY A 137 -14.85 -8.65 -3.67
CA GLY A 137 -14.58 -9.33 -2.40
C GLY A 137 -15.39 -8.75 -1.22
N PRO A 138 -15.56 -9.52 -0.14
CA PRO A 138 -16.23 -9.04 1.06
C PRO A 138 -15.54 -7.81 1.64
N SER A 139 -16.30 -6.93 2.26
CA SER A 139 -15.82 -5.68 2.88
C SER A 139 -15.00 -4.76 1.96
N GLN A 140 -15.15 -4.84 0.64
CA GLN A 140 -14.38 -4.04 -0.32
C GLN A 140 -15.17 -2.88 -0.94
N SER A 141 -16.49 -2.86 -0.85
CA SER A 141 -17.35 -1.82 -1.42
C SER A 141 -17.88 -0.88 -0.32
N PRO A 142 -17.24 0.28 -0.10
CA PRO A 142 -17.64 1.18 0.98
C PRO A 142 -18.98 1.85 0.70
N ALA A 143 -19.76 1.99 1.77
CA ALA A 143 -21.05 2.66 1.76
C ALA A 143 -21.29 3.42 3.07
N VAL A 144 -22.07 4.49 3.02
CA VAL A 144 -22.44 5.30 4.17
C VAL A 144 -23.94 5.44 4.34
N ALA A 145 -24.38 5.52 5.59
CA ALA A 145 -25.73 5.88 5.96
C ALA A 145 -25.71 7.15 6.82
N VAL A 146 -26.62 8.09 6.56
CA VAL A 146 -26.77 9.32 7.33
C VAL A 146 -28.15 9.40 7.95
N ASN A 147 -28.21 9.97 9.15
CA ASN A 147 -29.45 10.22 9.87
C ASN A 147 -30.35 8.98 10.01
N GLY A 148 -29.73 7.81 10.16
CA GLY A 148 -30.47 6.61 10.54
C GLY A 148 -31.16 6.84 11.89
N CYS A 149 -32.48 6.72 11.94
CA CYS A 149 -33.24 6.86 13.17
C CYS A 149 -34.04 5.57 13.42
N HIS A 150 -34.31 5.30 14.69
CA HIS A 150 -35.08 4.12 15.12
C HIS A 150 -34.50 2.78 14.61
N GLY A 151 -33.17 2.66 14.59
CA GLY A 151 -32.48 1.42 14.21
C GLY A 151 -32.42 1.14 12.71
N GLU A 152 -32.93 1.99 11.83
CA GLU A 152 -32.86 1.77 10.38
C GLU A 152 -31.69 2.51 9.73
N MET A 153 -30.88 1.79 8.94
CA MET A 153 -29.72 2.28 8.21
C MET A 153 -29.84 1.97 6.70
N ALA A 154 -29.99 3.01 5.89
CA ALA A 154 -30.04 2.91 4.43
C ALA A 154 -28.69 3.33 3.83
N PHE A 155 -27.82 2.38 3.58
CA PHE A 155 -26.47 2.64 3.07
C PHE A 155 -26.48 3.03 1.59
N LYS A 156 -25.73 4.05 1.25
CA LYS A 156 -25.45 4.54 -0.11
C LYS A 156 -24.01 4.22 -0.47
N ASN A 157 -23.80 3.55 -1.62
CA ASN A 157 -22.45 3.23 -2.11
C ASN A 157 -21.62 4.50 -2.30
N LEU A 158 -20.31 4.42 -2.02
CA LEU A 158 -19.37 5.51 -2.24
C LEU A 158 -18.63 5.38 -3.57
N CYS A 159 -18.36 4.17 -4.00
CA CYS A 159 -17.54 3.83 -5.15
C CYS A 159 -18.38 3.35 -6.36
N GLY A 160 -17.73 3.25 -7.50
CA GLY A 160 -18.15 2.48 -8.65
C GLY A 160 -17.37 1.17 -8.75
N VAL A 161 -17.73 0.34 -9.72
CA VAL A 161 -17.06 -0.92 -10.00
C VAL A 161 -16.62 -0.95 -11.46
N MET A 162 -15.35 -1.31 -11.69
CA MET A 162 -14.84 -1.64 -13.02
C MET A 162 -14.74 -3.16 -13.14
N ALA A 163 -15.53 -3.75 -14.02
CA ALA A 163 -15.49 -5.17 -14.34
C ALA A 163 -14.51 -5.40 -15.50
N VAL A 164 -13.34 -5.92 -15.22
CA VAL A 164 -12.30 -6.23 -16.21
C VAL A 164 -12.30 -7.72 -16.47
N LYS A 165 -12.67 -8.10 -17.67
CA LYS A 165 -12.60 -9.49 -18.12
C LYS A 165 -11.26 -9.77 -18.73
N VAL A 166 -10.54 -10.78 -18.23
CA VAL A 166 -9.19 -11.15 -18.67
C VAL A 166 -9.14 -12.63 -19.08
N THR A 167 -8.32 -12.92 -20.08
CA THR A 167 -7.98 -14.28 -20.50
C THR A 167 -6.47 -14.40 -20.56
N ALA A 168 -5.90 -15.46 -20.01
CA ALA A 168 -4.47 -15.73 -20.05
C ALA A 168 -4.22 -17.21 -20.35
N ALA A 169 -3.01 -17.52 -20.83
CA ALA A 169 -2.61 -18.89 -21.14
C ALA A 169 -2.25 -19.73 -19.89
N GLU A 170 -2.06 -19.08 -18.76
CA GLU A 170 -1.75 -19.69 -17.47
C GLU A 170 -2.65 -19.15 -16.37
N ALA A 171 -2.66 -19.81 -15.22
CA ALA A 171 -3.41 -19.36 -14.06
C ALA A 171 -2.98 -17.96 -13.63
N ILE A 172 -3.96 -17.10 -13.40
CA ILE A 172 -3.76 -15.71 -12.99
C ILE A 172 -3.64 -15.66 -11.47
N THR A 173 -2.57 -15.06 -10.97
CA THR A 173 -2.35 -14.85 -9.52
C THR A 173 -2.62 -13.42 -9.10
N GLU A 174 -2.50 -12.47 -10.02
CA GLU A 174 -2.70 -11.05 -9.74
C GLU A 174 -3.13 -10.29 -11.01
N VAL A 175 -4.04 -9.34 -10.84
CA VAL A 175 -4.37 -8.35 -11.89
C VAL A 175 -4.26 -6.96 -11.30
N ARG A 176 -3.62 -6.03 -12.01
CA ARG A 176 -3.48 -4.63 -11.60
C ARG A 176 -4.16 -3.72 -12.59
N LEU A 177 -4.76 -2.66 -12.08
CA LEU A 177 -5.14 -1.50 -12.86
C LEU A 177 -4.25 -0.33 -12.47
N THR A 178 -3.57 0.28 -13.46
CA THR A 178 -2.76 1.48 -13.26
C THR A 178 -3.34 2.60 -14.11
N THR A 179 -3.80 3.68 -13.48
CA THR A 179 -4.29 4.86 -14.22
C THR A 179 -3.15 5.57 -14.94
N LEU A 180 -3.45 6.17 -16.09
CA LEU A 180 -2.51 7.01 -16.83
C LEU A 180 -2.64 8.50 -16.43
N ALA A 181 -3.56 8.82 -15.52
CA ALA A 181 -3.76 10.17 -14.97
C ALA A 181 -3.10 10.35 -13.59
N GLU A 182 -3.10 11.60 -13.13
CA GLU A 182 -2.68 11.96 -11.77
C GLU A 182 -3.88 11.83 -10.79
N GLU A 183 -4.44 10.63 -10.69
CA GLU A 183 -5.59 10.32 -9.83
C GLU A 183 -5.29 9.15 -8.91
N ALA A 184 -5.77 9.21 -7.67
CA ALA A 184 -5.61 8.14 -6.69
C ALA A 184 -6.73 7.11 -6.85
N LEU A 185 -6.37 5.82 -6.92
CA LEU A 185 -7.30 4.70 -6.96
C LEU A 185 -7.59 4.12 -5.57
N TRP A 186 -6.77 4.44 -4.58
CA TRP A 186 -6.88 3.98 -3.19
C TRP A 186 -6.26 4.99 -2.21
N GLY A 187 -6.45 4.77 -0.92
CA GLY A 187 -5.94 5.63 0.15
C GLY A 187 -7.04 6.45 0.82
N PRO A 188 -6.68 7.46 1.60
CA PRO A 188 -7.64 8.27 2.34
C PRO A 188 -8.51 9.13 1.41
N ALA A 189 -9.81 9.09 1.66
CA ALA A 189 -10.81 9.89 0.97
C ALA A 189 -11.74 10.56 2.00
N THR A 190 -12.35 11.66 1.62
CA THR A 190 -13.28 12.40 2.47
C THR A 190 -14.71 12.29 1.94
N VAL A 191 -15.66 12.04 2.82
CA VAL A 191 -17.09 12.04 2.54
C VAL A 191 -17.78 13.03 3.46
N ARG A 192 -18.54 13.97 2.89
CA ARG A 192 -19.41 14.82 3.70
C ARG A 192 -20.67 14.07 4.09
N MET A 193 -20.93 13.99 5.40
CA MET A 193 -22.05 13.21 5.94
C MET A 193 -23.35 14.02 6.08
N ASP A 194 -23.40 15.24 5.53
CA ASP A 194 -24.60 16.07 5.43
C ASP A 194 -25.26 16.05 4.04
N TYR A 195 -25.01 15.00 3.24
CA TYR A 195 -25.61 14.87 1.92
C TYR A 195 -27.13 14.60 1.98
N THR A 196 -27.87 15.10 1.00
CA THR A 196 -29.34 14.92 0.92
C THR A 196 -29.74 13.77 -0.02
N ASP A 197 -29.10 13.66 -1.17
CA ASP A 197 -29.47 12.67 -2.20
C ASP A 197 -28.45 11.54 -2.32
N ALA A 198 -27.18 11.89 -2.54
CA ALA A 198 -26.10 10.94 -2.73
C ALA A 198 -24.79 11.45 -2.14
N PRO A 199 -24.01 10.57 -1.49
CA PRO A 199 -22.70 10.93 -1.00
C PRO A 199 -21.72 11.20 -2.15
N SER A 200 -20.74 12.08 -1.89
CA SER A 200 -19.59 12.31 -2.77
C SER A 200 -18.33 11.91 -2.04
N LEU A 201 -17.56 11.04 -2.66
CA LEU A 201 -16.23 10.62 -2.19
C LEU A 201 -15.18 11.50 -2.86
N VAL A 202 -14.32 12.14 -2.09
CA VAL A 202 -13.25 13.00 -2.59
C VAL A 202 -11.91 12.44 -2.12
N MET A 203 -11.10 11.96 -3.06
CA MET A 203 -9.73 11.49 -2.78
C MET A 203 -8.83 12.66 -2.41
N ALA A 204 -7.84 12.41 -1.53
CA ALA A 204 -6.78 13.37 -1.31
C ALA A 204 -5.98 13.59 -2.60
N ALA A 205 -5.67 14.84 -2.92
CA ALA A 205 -4.93 15.22 -4.12
C ALA A 205 -3.68 16.03 -3.73
N PRO A 206 -2.57 15.91 -4.49
CA PRO A 206 -2.35 15.01 -5.62
C PRO A 206 -2.18 13.54 -5.18
N ALA A 207 -2.39 12.61 -6.10
CA ALA A 207 -2.11 11.20 -5.85
C ALA A 207 -0.62 10.98 -5.61
N ALA A 208 -0.29 10.23 -4.56
CA ALA A 208 1.05 9.69 -4.43
C ALA A 208 1.30 8.64 -5.55
N PRO A 209 2.54 8.48 -6.05
CA PRO A 209 2.82 7.56 -7.16
C PRO A 209 2.28 6.14 -6.96
N GLY A 210 2.38 5.58 -5.73
CA GLY A 210 1.83 4.27 -5.40
C GLY A 210 0.32 4.18 -5.53
N GLN A 211 -0.42 5.27 -5.32
CA GLN A 211 -1.88 5.30 -5.35
C GLN A 211 -2.48 5.22 -6.75
N LYS A 212 -1.66 5.28 -7.80
CA LYS A 212 -2.09 5.15 -9.20
C LYS A 212 -2.34 3.70 -9.62
N THR A 213 -1.93 2.73 -8.81
CA THR A 213 -2.10 1.29 -9.09
C THR A 213 -2.90 0.63 -7.99
N ILE A 214 -3.96 -0.09 -8.36
CA ILE A 214 -4.74 -0.95 -7.48
C ILE A 214 -4.54 -2.41 -7.88
N VAL A 215 -4.49 -3.29 -6.89
CA VAL A 215 -4.14 -4.69 -7.08
C VAL A 215 -5.34 -5.58 -6.73
N MET A 216 -5.68 -6.51 -7.62
CA MET A 216 -6.60 -7.62 -7.34
C MET A 216 -5.77 -8.89 -7.19
N LYS A 217 -5.80 -9.51 -6.02
CA LYS A 217 -5.16 -10.80 -5.77
C LYS A 217 -6.14 -11.94 -5.94
N VAL A 218 -5.63 -13.03 -6.50
CA VAL A 218 -6.33 -14.31 -6.55
C VAL A 218 -5.65 -15.23 -5.53
N ASP A 219 -6.31 -15.49 -4.40
CA ASP A 219 -5.75 -16.26 -3.29
C ASP A 219 -6.01 -17.75 -3.51
N GLU A 220 -4.95 -18.56 -3.40
CA GLU A 220 -5.00 -20.01 -3.54
C GLU A 220 -5.70 -20.71 -2.36
N ASN A 221 -5.69 -20.08 -1.19
CA ASN A 221 -6.12 -20.72 0.06
C ASN A 221 -7.58 -20.45 0.42
N GLU A 222 -8.20 -19.46 -0.23
CA GLU A 222 -9.59 -19.17 0.01
C GLU A 222 -10.49 -19.86 -1.03
N ALA A 223 -11.57 -20.49 -0.61
CA ALA A 223 -12.51 -21.20 -1.49
C ALA A 223 -13.11 -20.30 -2.60
N GLU A 224 -13.07 -18.98 -2.41
CA GLU A 224 -13.57 -17.96 -3.32
C GLU A 224 -12.47 -17.32 -4.17
N GLY A 225 -11.20 -17.49 -3.80
CA GLY A 225 -10.03 -16.88 -4.43
C GLY A 225 -9.02 -17.86 -4.97
N GLN A 226 -9.40 -19.11 -5.23
CA GLN A 226 -8.47 -20.11 -5.76
C GLN A 226 -7.91 -19.69 -7.12
N VAL A 227 -6.61 -19.92 -7.29
CA VAL A 227 -5.95 -19.78 -8.59
C VAL A 227 -6.56 -20.77 -9.59
N ILE A 228 -6.88 -20.29 -10.77
CA ILE A 228 -7.48 -21.09 -11.82
C ILE A 228 -6.35 -21.62 -12.71
N GLU A 229 -5.96 -22.86 -12.46
CA GLU A 229 -4.97 -23.55 -13.31
C GLU A 229 -5.65 -24.08 -14.58
N PRO A 230 -5.04 -23.95 -15.76
CA PRO A 230 -5.56 -24.54 -16.99
C PRO A 230 -5.78 -26.05 -16.85
N GLY A 231 -7.00 -26.51 -17.14
CA GLY A 231 -7.38 -27.91 -17.05
C GLY A 231 -7.66 -28.44 -15.64
N ALA A 232 -7.47 -27.66 -14.60
CA ALA A 232 -7.86 -28.01 -13.23
C ALA A 232 -9.32 -27.66 -12.94
N THR A 233 -9.91 -28.34 -11.94
CA THR A 233 -11.27 -28.10 -11.50
C THR A 233 -11.25 -27.59 -10.07
N TYR A 234 -11.95 -26.48 -9.84
CA TYR A 234 -12.03 -25.82 -8.54
C TYR A 234 -13.49 -25.71 -8.08
N ASP A 235 -13.71 -25.88 -6.79
CA ASP A 235 -14.97 -25.56 -6.16
C ASP A 235 -14.91 -24.16 -5.55
N VAL A 236 -15.73 -23.25 -6.09
CA VAL A 236 -15.83 -21.87 -5.59
C VAL A 236 -17.28 -21.64 -5.19
N ASN A 237 -17.53 -21.40 -3.92
CA ASN A 237 -18.89 -21.19 -3.38
C ASN A 237 -19.89 -22.30 -3.75
N GLY A 238 -19.47 -23.57 -3.73
CA GLY A 238 -20.30 -24.71 -4.09
C GLY A 238 -20.57 -24.86 -5.59
N SER A 239 -19.89 -24.11 -6.43
CA SER A 239 -19.92 -24.26 -7.90
C SER A 239 -18.58 -24.76 -8.40
N THR A 240 -18.60 -25.90 -9.11
CA THR A 240 -17.40 -26.43 -9.76
C THR A 240 -16.99 -25.51 -10.90
N PHE A 241 -15.76 -25.07 -10.89
CA PHE A 241 -15.15 -24.24 -11.93
C PHE A 241 -13.97 -24.97 -12.55
N ALA A 242 -13.94 -25.10 -13.87
CA ALA A 242 -12.85 -25.71 -14.60
C ALA A 242 -11.99 -24.62 -15.24
N GLY A 243 -10.73 -24.53 -14.84
CA GLY A 243 -9.73 -23.65 -15.45
C GLY A 243 -9.26 -24.21 -16.76
N THR A 244 -9.37 -23.45 -17.84
CA THR A 244 -8.75 -23.73 -19.13
C THR A 244 -7.94 -22.53 -19.59
N ALA A 245 -6.96 -22.76 -20.45
CA ALA A 245 -6.15 -21.68 -21.01
C ALA A 245 -6.97 -20.62 -21.78
N ALA A 246 -8.19 -20.94 -22.18
CA ALA A 246 -9.10 -20.04 -22.89
C ALA A 246 -10.22 -19.46 -22.03
N GLU A 247 -10.31 -19.84 -20.76
CA GLU A 247 -11.35 -19.30 -19.88
C GLU A 247 -11.01 -17.88 -19.43
N SER A 248 -12.04 -17.04 -19.43
CA SER A 248 -11.92 -15.68 -18.98
C SER A 248 -12.38 -15.52 -17.54
N MET A 249 -11.63 -14.77 -16.76
CA MET A 249 -12.01 -14.32 -15.41
C MET A 249 -12.49 -12.88 -15.45
N THR A 250 -13.50 -12.55 -14.66
CA THR A 250 -13.95 -11.16 -14.51
C THR A 250 -13.57 -10.65 -13.13
N MET A 251 -12.70 -9.63 -13.13
CA MET A 251 -12.23 -8.93 -11.92
C MET A 251 -13.11 -7.71 -11.67
N TYR A 252 -13.69 -7.60 -10.47
CA TYR A 252 -14.56 -6.49 -10.09
C TYR A 252 -13.80 -5.53 -9.17
N PHE A 253 -13.14 -4.54 -9.76
CA PHE A 253 -12.41 -3.52 -9.02
C PHE A 253 -13.35 -2.44 -8.49
N VAL A 254 -13.37 -2.25 -7.19
CA VAL A 254 -14.09 -1.14 -6.54
C VAL A 254 -13.19 0.09 -6.54
N LEU A 255 -13.63 1.18 -7.16
CA LEU A 255 -12.83 2.35 -7.47
C LEU A 255 -13.56 3.66 -7.14
N PRO A 256 -12.80 4.74 -6.81
CA PRO A 256 -13.37 6.08 -6.66
C PRO A 256 -14.11 6.51 -7.92
N PRO A 257 -15.25 7.22 -7.79
CA PRO A 257 -15.97 7.76 -8.94
C PRO A 257 -15.12 8.79 -9.72
N GLY A 258 -15.22 8.76 -11.05
CA GLY A 258 -14.54 9.69 -11.95
C GLY A 258 -13.17 9.22 -12.41
N THR A 259 -12.63 8.13 -11.88
CA THR A 259 -11.32 7.59 -12.24
C THR A 259 -11.33 6.83 -13.58
N LEU A 260 -10.14 6.62 -14.17
CA LEU A 260 -9.84 5.85 -15.39
C LEU A 260 -10.28 6.51 -16.73
N ALA A 261 -10.90 7.68 -16.72
CA ALA A 261 -11.34 8.36 -17.94
C ALA A 261 -10.18 8.73 -18.90
N GLN A 262 -8.97 8.98 -18.36
CA GLN A 262 -7.78 9.35 -19.13
C GLN A 262 -7.00 8.12 -19.65
N GLY A 263 -7.56 6.92 -19.50
CA GLY A 263 -6.93 5.67 -19.85
C GLY A 263 -6.25 5.00 -18.67
N PHE A 264 -5.98 3.73 -18.85
CA PHE A 264 -5.34 2.91 -17.82
C PHE A 264 -4.63 1.70 -18.43
N MET A 265 -3.79 1.07 -17.65
CA MET A 265 -3.10 -0.15 -18.01
C MET A 265 -3.65 -1.32 -17.19
N VAL A 266 -3.93 -2.43 -17.86
CA VAL A 266 -4.22 -3.72 -17.24
C VAL A 266 -2.95 -4.54 -17.24
N THR A 267 -2.49 -4.97 -16.08
CA THR A 267 -1.37 -5.87 -15.92
C THR A 267 -1.85 -7.18 -15.33
N VAL A 268 -1.48 -8.28 -15.94
CA VAL A 268 -1.78 -9.64 -15.45
C VAL A 268 -0.49 -10.33 -15.06
N VAL A 269 -0.48 -10.96 -13.90
CA VAL A 269 0.62 -11.80 -13.41
C VAL A 269 0.09 -13.23 -13.28
N THR A 270 0.85 -14.22 -13.77
CA THR A 270 0.45 -15.63 -13.75
C THR A 270 1.25 -16.45 -12.75
N SER A 271 0.81 -17.67 -12.48
CA SER A 271 1.49 -18.64 -11.60
C SER A 271 2.92 -18.99 -12.07
N GLY A 272 3.18 -18.92 -13.38
CA GLY A 272 4.53 -19.04 -13.95
C GLY A 272 5.37 -17.76 -13.89
N SER A 273 4.95 -16.77 -13.09
CA SER A 273 5.59 -15.45 -12.98
C SER A 273 5.65 -14.68 -14.30
N LYS A 274 4.75 -14.97 -15.22
CA LYS A 274 4.59 -14.21 -16.46
C LYS A 274 3.86 -12.91 -16.19
N TYR A 275 4.26 -11.88 -16.89
CA TYR A 275 3.76 -10.53 -16.72
C TYR A 275 3.33 -9.98 -18.08
N MET A 276 2.09 -9.59 -18.21
CA MET A 276 1.50 -9.12 -19.46
C MET A 276 0.75 -7.81 -19.23
N GLN A 277 0.87 -6.90 -20.18
CA GLN A 277 0.25 -5.56 -20.08
C GLN A 277 -0.52 -5.21 -21.33
N LYS A 278 -1.69 -4.58 -21.13
CA LYS A 278 -2.46 -3.92 -22.18
C LYS A 278 -2.96 -2.57 -21.72
N TYR A 279 -2.99 -1.63 -22.65
CA TYR A 279 -3.45 -0.27 -22.40
C TYR A 279 -4.87 -0.08 -22.92
N ALA A 280 -5.72 0.52 -22.10
CA ALA A 280 -6.97 1.11 -22.51
C ALA A 280 -6.77 2.61 -22.79
N VAL A 281 -7.15 3.06 -23.97
CA VAL A 281 -7.03 4.48 -24.35
C VAL A 281 -7.99 5.35 -23.57
N ALA A 282 -7.70 6.66 -23.50
CA ALA A 282 -8.57 7.63 -22.85
C ALA A 282 -9.98 7.60 -23.46
N SER A 283 -10.98 7.51 -22.61
CA SER A 283 -12.40 7.51 -22.98
C SER A 283 -13.26 7.83 -21.77
N THR A 284 -14.27 8.68 -21.95
CA THR A 284 -15.28 8.91 -20.90
C THR A 284 -16.10 7.64 -20.56
N ALA A 285 -16.13 6.67 -21.47
CA ALA A 285 -16.77 5.38 -21.23
C ALA A 285 -16.04 4.52 -20.21
N ASN A 286 -14.75 4.79 -19.96
CA ASN A 286 -13.95 4.12 -18.92
C ASN A 286 -14.17 4.72 -17.53
N ALA A 287 -14.76 5.93 -17.46
CA ALA A 287 -14.95 6.61 -16.18
C ALA A 287 -15.84 5.77 -15.24
N THR A 288 -15.33 5.54 -14.05
CA THR A 288 -16.13 4.91 -12.98
C THR A 288 -17.20 5.88 -12.50
N ALA A 289 -18.36 5.37 -12.15
CA ALA A 289 -19.44 6.18 -11.60
C ALA A 289 -20.00 5.51 -10.33
N ARG A 290 -20.33 6.32 -9.34
CA ARG A 290 -20.90 5.86 -8.07
C ARG A 290 -22.07 4.90 -8.30
N SER A 291 -22.03 3.76 -7.64
CA SER A 291 -23.08 2.73 -7.70
C SER A 291 -23.34 2.14 -9.11
N VAL A 292 -22.32 2.21 -9.99
CA VAL A 292 -22.40 1.69 -11.36
C VAL A 292 -21.30 0.66 -11.59
N ILE A 293 -21.65 -0.46 -12.22
CA ILE A 293 -20.69 -1.44 -12.74
C ILE A 293 -20.40 -1.06 -14.20
N THR A 294 -19.18 -0.66 -14.50
CA THR A 294 -18.68 -0.40 -15.84
C THR A 294 -17.99 -1.66 -16.36
N GLU A 295 -18.51 -2.24 -17.43
CA GLU A 295 -17.94 -3.46 -18.02
C GLU A 295 -16.93 -3.12 -19.11
N MET A 296 -15.76 -3.74 -19.04
CA MET A 296 -14.72 -3.65 -20.06
C MET A 296 -14.82 -4.84 -21.03
N PRO A 297 -14.49 -4.65 -22.32
CA PRO A 297 -14.28 -5.76 -23.24
C PRO A 297 -13.24 -6.74 -22.71
N ASN A 298 -13.30 -7.99 -23.17
CA ASN A 298 -12.30 -8.99 -22.79
C ASN A 298 -10.88 -8.53 -23.18
N VAL A 299 -9.99 -8.56 -22.22
CA VAL A 299 -8.57 -8.30 -22.41
C VAL A 299 -7.88 -9.67 -22.57
N ASP A 300 -7.62 -10.05 -23.81
CA ASP A 300 -7.04 -11.33 -24.15
C ASP A 300 -5.52 -11.25 -24.16
N PHE A 301 -4.88 -12.06 -23.33
CA PHE A 301 -3.44 -12.20 -23.22
C PHE A 301 -2.94 -13.56 -23.76
N ALA A 302 -3.84 -14.43 -24.25
CA ALA A 302 -3.46 -15.76 -24.73
C ALA A 302 -2.54 -15.72 -25.95
N ASP A 303 -2.70 -14.70 -26.84
CA ASP A 303 -1.97 -14.55 -28.10
C ASP A 303 -0.75 -13.62 -28.02
N GLN A 304 -0.38 -13.15 -26.81
CA GLN A 304 0.79 -12.28 -26.70
C GLN A 304 2.07 -13.08 -26.57
N SER A 305 3.17 -12.57 -27.17
CA SER A 305 4.52 -13.05 -26.88
C SER A 305 4.79 -12.82 -25.39
N GLU A 306 4.78 -13.90 -24.65
CA GLU A 306 4.86 -13.91 -23.21
C GLU A 306 6.27 -13.58 -22.76
N VAL A 307 6.38 -12.66 -21.83
CA VAL A 307 7.62 -12.29 -21.17
C VAL A 307 7.54 -12.78 -19.74
N GLU A 308 8.40 -13.68 -19.35
CA GLU A 308 8.50 -14.17 -17.99
C GLU A 308 9.26 -13.16 -17.14
N ILE A 309 8.59 -12.51 -16.18
CA ILE A 309 9.24 -11.62 -15.21
C ILE A 309 9.36 -12.33 -13.87
N ARG A 310 10.56 -12.48 -13.41
CA ARG A 310 10.86 -13.03 -12.10
C ARG A 310 10.50 -12.03 -11.01
N THR A 311 9.69 -12.48 -10.06
CA THR A 311 9.26 -11.71 -8.88
C THR A 311 9.92 -12.19 -7.58
N ASP A 312 10.74 -13.24 -7.66
CA ASP A 312 11.50 -13.84 -6.57
C ASP A 312 12.93 -13.27 -6.44
N VAL A 313 13.35 -12.44 -7.40
CA VAL A 313 14.67 -11.82 -7.40
C VAL A 313 14.61 -10.49 -6.64
N PHE A 314 15.41 -10.37 -5.61
CA PHE A 314 15.50 -9.11 -4.92
C PHE A 314 16.28 -8.06 -5.74
N ASN A 315 15.98 -6.78 -5.50
CA ASN A 315 16.62 -5.70 -6.25
C ASN A 315 18.04 -5.43 -5.74
N LYS A 316 19.04 -5.86 -6.51
CA LYS A 316 20.46 -5.63 -6.22
C LYS A 316 20.89 -4.17 -6.43
N ALA A 317 20.03 -3.33 -6.98
CA ALA A 317 20.31 -1.91 -7.18
C ALA A 317 20.12 -1.04 -5.92
N PHE A 318 19.70 -1.60 -4.80
CA PHE A 318 19.73 -0.91 -3.51
C PHE A 318 21.15 -0.89 -2.97
N TYR A 319 21.99 0.01 -3.49
CA TYR A 319 23.43 -0.03 -3.28
C TYR A 319 23.99 0.88 -2.22
N LYS A 320 23.21 1.71 -1.59
CA LYS A 320 23.79 2.55 -0.57
C LYS A 320 23.93 1.78 0.72
N ASP A 321 25.10 1.19 0.92
CA ASP A 321 25.60 0.76 2.21
C ASP A 321 25.77 1.97 3.12
N LEU A 322 24.73 2.42 3.74
CA LEU A 322 24.89 3.44 4.72
C LEU A 322 24.17 3.03 5.98
N PHE A 323 24.96 2.58 6.96
CA PHE A 323 24.80 3.16 8.26
C PHE A 323 25.02 4.64 8.10
N LEU A 324 23.97 5.40 8.03
CA LEU A 324 24.05 6.83 8.17
C LEU A 324 24.52 7.05 9.58
N ASP A 325 25.83 7.17 9.68
CA ASP A 325 26.52 7.30 10.94
C ASP A 325 26.28 8.67 11.56
N ALA A 326 26.71 8.79 12.75
CA ALA A 326 26.78 9.98 13.53
C ALA A 326 27.10 11.21 12.73
N GLY A 327 26.42 12.02 12.39
CA GLY A 327 26.66 13.15 11.54
C GLY A 327 25.45 13.52 10.73
N ILE A 328 24.58 12.61 10.55
CA ILE A 328 23.26 12.98 10.13
C ILE A 328 22.70 13.70 11.33
N GLY A 329 22.65 14.93 11.33
CA GLY A 329 22.09 15.68 12.41
C GLY A 329 20.64 15.37 12.77
N LEU A 330 20.21 14.20 12.41
CA LEU A 330 19.10 13.45 12.93
C LEU A 330 19.46 12.88 14.30
N ASN A 331 20.19 13.64 15.12
CA ASN A 331 20.70 13.12 16.36
C ASN A 331 21.30 11.74 16.20
N ASP A 332 22.23 11.68 15.27
CA ASP A 332 22.99 10.51 15.13
C ASP A 332 22.18 9.24 14.85
N LYS A 333 22.17 8.80 13.64
CA LYS A 333 21.78 7.42 13.36
C LYS A 333 20.28 7.19 13.41
N PHE A 334 19.55 8.15 12.92
CA PHE A 334 18.11 8.08 12.78
C PHE A 334 17.68 6.94 11.84
N PHE A 335 18.50 6.63 10.83
CA PHE A 335 18.23 5.54 9.94
C PHE A 335 19.48 4.83 9.42
N VAL A 336 19.28 3.61 8.96
CA VAL A 336 20.28 2.75 8.36
C VAL A 336 19.83 2.36 6.97
N GLY A 337 20.60 2.73 5.97
CA GLY A 337 20.46 2.20 4.63
C GLY A 337 21.30 0.92 4.49
N VAL A 338 20.72 -0.16 3.99
CA VAL A 338 21.39 -1.45 3.87
C VAL A 338 21.33 -1.95 2.44
N ALA A 339 22.47 -2.25 1.85
CA ALA A 339 22.55 -2.72 0.48
C ALA A 339 22.21 -4.20 0.33
N ASP A 340 22.80 -5.04 1.15
CA ASP A 340 22.66 -6.48 1.07
C ASP A 340 22.69 -7.13 2.46
N LYS A 341 21.65 -7.91 2.80
CA LYS A 341 21.57 -8.60 4.07
C LYS A 341 22.63 -9.71 4.23
N ASP A 342 22.98 -10.36 3.12
CA ASP A 342 23.89 -11.50 3.14
C ASP A 342 25.34 -11.06 3.33
N HIS A 343 25.67 -9.83 2.92
CA HIS A 343 26.95 -9.20 3.13
C HIS A 343 26.97 -8.26 4.36
N LEU A 344 25.81 -8.01 4.95
CA LEU A 344 25.71 -7.19 6.15
C LEU A 344 26.07 -8.02 7.37
N ASN A 345 27.22 -7.74 7.96
CA ASN A 345 27.58 -8.28 9.25
C ASN A 345 26.84 -7.54 10.36
N LEU A 346 25.69 -8.08 10.77
CA LEU A 346 24.90 -7.56 11.89
C LEU A 346 25.46 -8.11 13.21
N THR A 347 26.56 -7.55 13.62
CA THR A 347 27.23 -7.88 14.89
C THR A 347 27.09 -6.75 15.89
N TYR A 348 27.37 -7.07 17.14
CA TYR A 348 27.39 -6.08 18.22
C TYR A 348 28.27 -4.87 17.87
N GLU A 349 29.49 -5.09 17.36
CA GLU A 349 30.45 -4.02 17.05
C GLU A 349 29.93 -3.06 15.98
N LYS A 350 29.14 -3.55 15.05
CA LYS A 350 28.53 -2.71 14.00
C LYS A 350 27.33 -1.93 14.46
N PHE A 351 26.59 -2.46 15.42
CA PHE A 351 25.33 -1.88 15.86
C PHE A 351 25.43 -1.12 17.19
N ALA A 352 26.22 -1.65 18.13
CA ALA A 352 26.37 -1.07 19.46
C ALA A 352 26.81 0.40 19.43
N GLY A 353 26.15 1.23 20.22
CA GLY A 353 26.40 2.66 20.27
C GLY A 353 26.04 3.42 18.99
N LYS A 354 25.39 2.77 18.03
CA LYS A 354 24.95 3.39 16.77
C LYS A 354 23.57 4.02 16.86
N THR A 355 22.81 3.74 17.89
CA THR A 355 21.46 4.29 18.09
C THR A 355 21.42 5.24 19.26
N ASN A 356 20.56 6.22 19.16
CA ASN A 356 20.42 7.28 20.13
C ASN A 356 19.00 7.84 20.10
N ASN A 357 18.54 8.45 21.19
CA ASN A 357 17.28 9.18 21.16
C ASN A 357 17.41 10.38 20.25
N ALA A 358 16.70 10.33 19.14
CA ALA A 358 16.86 11.29 18.08
C ALA A 358 15.78 12.36 18.09
N THR A 359 16.19 13.57 17.80
CA THR A 359 15.31 14.67 17.41
C THR A 359 15.80 15.18 16.06
N ILE A 360 14.97 15.14 15.03
CA ILE A 360 15.32 15.64 13.72
C ILE A 360 15.56 17.14 13.79
N GLN A 361 16.72 17.58 13.32
CA GLN A 361 17.05 18.99 13.25
C GLN A 361 16.49 19.62 11.96
N SER A 362 16.04 20.85 12.04
CA SER A 362 15.42 21.55 10.89
C SER A 362 16.34 21.66 9.67
N ALA A 363 17.65 21.77 9.90
CA ALA A 363 18.65 21.87 8.82
C ALA A 363 18.77 20.61 7.94
N GLN A 364 18.09 19.53 8.30
CA GLN A 364 18.19 18.25 7.58
C GLN A 364 16.95 17.86 6.82
N ASN A 365 15.90 18.67 6.89
CA ASN A 365 14.70 18.45 6.13
C ASN A 365 14.98 18.34 4.61
N GLU A 366 15.96 19.10 4.12
CA GLU A 366 16.41 19.06 2.73
C GLU A 366 16.87 17.67 2.29
N ALA A 367 17.45 16.90 3.20
CA ALA A 367 17.90 15.55 2.89
C ALA A 367 16.71 14.63 2.50
N PHE A 368 15.58 14.78 3.17
CA PHE A 368 14.41 13.94 2.93
C PHE A 368 13.41 14.57 1.96
N CYS A 369 13.30 15.89 1.97
CA CYS A 369 12.39 16.61 1.07
C CYS A 369 12.94 16.78 -0.34
N GLY A 370 14.26 16.70 -0.50
CA GLY A 370 14.93 16.99 -1.75
C GLY A 370 15.33 18.46 -1.89
N ASN A 371 16.27 18.69 -2.79
CA ASN A 371 16.81 19.99 -3.14
C ASN A 371 17.28 20.01 -4.60
N ILE A 372 17.89 21.11 -5.06
CA ILE A 372 18.32 21.25 -6.47
C ILE A 372 19.35 20.19 -6.91
N ASN A 373 20.13 19.63 -5.99
CA ASN A 373 21.14 18.61 -6.30
C ASN A 373 20.56 17.19 -6.24
N ASP A 374 19.49 17.00 -5.48
CA ASP A 374 18.83 15.72 -5.26
C ASP A 374 17.29 15.97 -5.14
N GLU A 375 16.64 16.09 -6.27
CA GLU A 375 15.23 16.55 -6.34
C GLU A 375 14.28 15.65 -5.54
N ASN A 376 14.58 14.36 -5.46
CA ASN A 376 13.73 13.39 -4.77
C ASN A 376 14.20 13.04 -3.35
N GLY A 377 15.29 13.66 -2.92
CA GLY A 377 15.89 13.45 -1.59
C GLY A 377 16.60 12.12 -1.45
N VAL A 378 17.19 11.93 -0.29
CA VAL A 378 18.16 10.85 -0.02
C VAL A 378 17.56 9.44 -0.11
N LEU A 379 16.25 9.29 0.09
CA LEU A 379 15.59 7.98 0.11
C LEU A 379 15.27 7.42 -1.27
N LEU A 380 15.07 8.28 -2.27
CA LEU A 380 14.48 7.89 -3.54
C LEU A 380 15.37 8.24 -4.72
N TYR A 381 15.35 7.39 -5.73
CA TYR A 381 15.88 7.68 -7.05
C TYR A 381 14.96 8.65 -7.84
N PRO A 382 15.40 9.18 -8.98
CA PRO A 382 14.59 10.11 -9.78
C PRO A 382 13.21 9.56 -10.19
N ASP A 383 13.07 8.25 -10.27
CA ASP A 383 11.83 7.55 -10.61
C ASP A 383 10.99 7.14 -9.40
N GLY A 384 11.38 7.56 -8.20
CA GLY A 384 10.72 7.21 -6.95
C GLY A 384 11.06 5.81 -6.39
N GLU A 385 11.93 5.04 -7.05
CA GLU A 385 12.40 3.77 -6.50
C GLU A 385 13.32 3.99 -5.29
N PRO A 386 13.30 3.08 -4.30
CA PRO A 386 14.14 3.20 -3.10
C PRO A 386 15.63 3.15 -3.40
N ARG A 387 16.40 4.04 -2.76
CA ARG A 387 17.88 3.97 -2.78
C ARG A 387 18.46 2.97 -1.79
N TYR A 388 17.67 2.55 -0.80
CA TYR A 388 18.07 1.64 0.27
C TYR A 388 17.10 0.46 0.33
N ARG A 389 17.56 -0.65 0.90
CA ARG A 389 16.70 -1.82 1.15
C ARG A 389 15.80 -1.60 2.36
N MET A 390 16.33 -0.94 3.38
CA MET A 390 15.65 -0.71 4.63
C MET A 390 16.04 0.64 5.22
N VAL A 391 15.07 1.27 5.89
CA VAL A 391 15.25 2.42 6.74
C VAL A 391 14.92 2.03 8.18
N TYR A 392 15.81 2.33 9.12
CA TYR A 392 15.57 2.18 10.53
C TYR A 392 15.35 3.53 11.20
N VAL A 393 14.27 3.63 11.99
CA VAL A 393 13.93 4.83 12.76
C VAL A 393 13.86 4.47 14.24
N ASN A 394 14.81 5.00 15.01
CA ASN A 394 14.95 4.71 16.43
C ASN A 394 13.99 5.49 17.34
N GLY A 395 14.11 5.24 18.64
CA GLY A 395 13.36 5.95 19.68
C GLY A 395 13.66 7.44 19.74
N GLY A 396 12.84 8.19 20.48
CA GLY A 396 12.95 9.64 20.66
C GLY A 396 11.60 10.29 20.90
N VAL A 397 11.36 11.48 20.31
CA VAL A 397 10.11 12.21 20.40
C VAL A 397 9.36 12.11 19.07
N SER A 398 8.35 11.23 19.02
CA SER A 398 7.64 10.89 17.77
C SER A 398 7.05 12.11 17.06
N ALA A 399 6.41 13.02 17.79
CA ALA A 399 5.85 14.24 17.23
C ALA A 399 6.95 15.09 16.54
N THR A 400 8.13 15.23 17.19
CA THR A 400 9.25 15.99 16.60
C THR A 400 9.82 15.26 15.39
N HIS A 401 9.98 13.95 15.43
CA HIS A 401 10.42 13.14 14.29
C HIS A 401 9.55 13.39 13.07
N GLY A 402 8.25 13.15 13.21
CA GLY A 402 7.33 13.24 12.09
C GLY A 402 7.16 14.66 11.54
N VAL A 403 7.05 15.67 12.41
CA VAL A 403 6.88 17.08 12.01
C VAL A 403 8.15 17.61 11.32
N SER A 404 9.34 17.24 11.82
CA SER A 404 10.63 17.69 11.25
C SER A 404 10.88 17.15 9.84
N LEU A 405 10.27 16.05 9.46
CA LEU A 405 10.30 15.54 8.07
C LEU A 405 9.54 16.45 7.10
N MET A 406 8.68 17.33 7.60
CA MET A 406 7.72 18.08 6.79
C MET A 406 6.77 17.13 6.00
N ALA A 407 5.80 17.68 5.28
CA ALA A 407 4.88 16.86 4.49
C ALA A 407 5.63 16.07 3.40
N GLN A 408 6.48 16.74 2.64
CA GLN A 408 7.22 16.13 1.52
C GLN A 408 8.16 15.00 1.97
N GLY A 409 8.89 15.18 3.08
CA GLY A 409 9.75 14.11 3.59
C GLY A 409 8.96 12.89 4.07
N ARG A 410 7.77 13.09 4.67
CA ARG A 410 6.87 11.99 5.03
C ARG A 410 6.32 11.28 3.80
N ASP A 411 5.96 12.04 2.76
CA ASP A 411 5.52 11.48 1.48
C ASP A 411 6.62 10.62 0.85
N HIS A 412 7.89 11.05 0.93
CA HIS A 412 9.01 10.25 0.44
C HIS A 412 9.23 8.97 1.26
N PHE A 413 9.01 8.98 2.58
CA PHE A 413 9.00 7.74 3.37
C PHE A 413 7.86 6.79 2.94
N CYS A 414 6.67 7.33 2.71
CA CYS A 414 5.55 6.54 2.21
C CYS A 414 5.85 5.95 0.82
N GLN A 415 6.40 6.75 -0.10
CA GLN A 415 6.83 6.28 -1.41
C GLN A 415 7.93 5.22 -1.30
N PHE A 416 8.91 5.43 -0.43
CA PHE A 416 9.98 4.47 -0.17
C PHE A 416 9.43 3.10 0.19
N VAL A 417 8.48 3.03 1.12
CA VAL A 417 7.86 1.76 1.54
C VAL A 417 6.96 1.20 0.45
N ASN A 418 6.14 2.03 -0.19
CA ASN A 418 5.21 1.60 -1.24
C ASN A 418 5.96 1.06 -2.47
N ASN A 419 7.17 1.56 -2.73
CA ASN A 419 8.00 1.15 -3.85
C ASN A 419 8.98 0.01 -3.52
N GLY A 420 8.92 -0.56 -2.33
CA GLY A 420 9.61 -1.80 -1.99
C GLY A 420 10.70 -1.69 -0.92
N GLY A 421 11.03 -0.49 -0.44
CA GLY A 421 11.94 -0.31 0.68
C GLY A 421 11.28 -0.70 2.00
N SER A 422 11.98 -1.44 2.86
CA SER A 422 11.45 -1.85 4.16
C SER A 422 11.66 -0.79 5.24
N TYR A 423 10.78 -0.79 6.23
CA TYR A 423 10.83 0.11 7.38
C TYR A 423 10.94 -0.70 8.68
N LEU A 424 11.89 -0.31 9.54
CA LEU A 424 11.99 -0.81 10.90
C LEU A 424 11.92 0.38 11.86
N GLY A 425 10.99 0.35 12.82
CA GLY A 425 10.82 1.43 13.80
C GLY A 425 10.77 0.92 15.23
N SER A 426 11.52 1.56 16.14
CA SER A 426 11.43 1.31 17.58
C SER A 426 10.90 2.55 18.32
N CYS A 427 10.07 2.35 19.34
CA CYS A 427 9.52 3.40 20.20
C CYS A 427 8.93 4.58 19.38
N ALA A 428 9.61 5.74 19.30
CA ALA A 428 9.20 6.88 18.48
C ALA A 428 9.03 6.53 17.00
N GLY A 429 9.90 5.67 16.45
CA GLY A 429 9.79 5.17 15.10
C GLY A 429 8.53 4.32 14.88
N ALA A 430 8.10 3.57 15.88
CA ALA A 430 6.85 2.81 15.81
C ALA A 430 5.62 3.71 15.84
N TYR A 431 5.63 4.76 16.67
CA TYR A 431 4.56 5.78 16.66
C TYR A 431 4.44 6.48 15.32
N VAL A 432 5.55 6.99 14.78
CA VAL A 432 5.56 7.74 13.52
C VAL A 432 5.09 6.89 12.33
N ALA A 433 5.35 5.59 12.35
CA ALA A 433 4.89 4.66 11.34
C ALA A 433 3.40 4.33 11.44
N SER A 434 2.79 4.48 12.60
CA SER A 434 1.37 4.22 12.85
C SER A 434 0.48 5.33 12.25
N PHE A 435 -0.79 5.04 12.10
CA PHE A 435 -1.78 6.05 11.68
C PHE A 435 -2.07 7.05 12.81
N GLY A 436 -2.10 6.58 14.05
CA GLY A 436 -2.36 7.40 15.22
C GLY A 436 -2.05 6.67 16.52
N VAL A 437 -2.27 7.34 17.65
CA VAL A 437 -2.01 6.82 19.00
C VAL A 437 -3.19 7.03 19.93
N ILE A 438 -3.41 6.05 20.79
CA ILE A 438 -4.32 6.13 21.94
C ILE A 438 -3.49 6.41 23.18
N GLU A 439 -3.70 7.56 23.80
CA GLU A 439 -2.89 7.99 24.93
C GLU A 439 -3.15 7.16 26.21
N ALA A 440 -2.09 7.02 26.99
CA ALA A 440 -2.14 6.29 28.26
C ALA A 440 -3.11 6.94 29.27
N GLY A 441 -3.89 6.09 29.96
CA GLY A 441 -4.79 6.53 31.04
C GLY A 441 -6.18 6.94 30.58
N ILE A 442 -6.48 6.90 29.29
CA ILE A 442 -7.83 7.10 28.80
C ILE A 442 -8.59 5.78 28.94
N THR A 443 -9.59 5.80 29.84
CA THR A 443 -10.38 4.60 30.21
C THR A 443 -11.78 4.61 29.62
N THR A 444 -12.10 5.55 28.73
CA THR A 444 -13.43 5.63 28.11
C THR A 444 -13.57 4.61 26.99
N THR A 445 -14.77 4.13 26.76
CA THR A 445 -15.14 3.24 25.66
C THR A 445 -14.85 3.86 24.27
N ASN A 446 -14.74 5.20 24.20
CA ASN A 446 -14.28 5.98 23.06
C ASN A 446 -13.09 6.85 23.47
N PRO A 447 -11.86 6.32 23.57
CA PRO A 447 -10.71 7.15 23.82
C PRO A 447 -10.54 8.15 22.68
N PRO A 448 -10.27 9.44 22.93
CA PRO A 448 -9.96 10.36 21.86
C PRO A 448 -8.74 9.84 21.11
N MET A 449 -8.88 9.71 19.81
CA MET A 449 -7.77 9.40 18.92
C MET A 449 -6.92 10.67 18.78
N MET A 450 -5.66 10.57 19.15
CA MET A 450 -4.70 11.63 18.89
C MET A 450 -3.89 11.25 17.64
N SER A 451 -4.33 11.71 16.48
CA SER A 451 -3.49 11.72 15.30
C SER A 451 -2.59 12.95 15.37
N TYR A 452 -1.28 12.73 15.43
CA TYR A 452 -0.34 13.84 15.28
C TYR A 452 -0.10 14.09 13.78
N ASN A 453 -0.03 15.38 13.39
CA ASN A 453 0.23 15.81 12.01
C ASN A 453 1.56 15.28 11.41
N GLY A 454 2.35 14.55 12.18
CA GLY A 454 3.62 13.99 11.77
C GLY A 454 3.60 12.47 11.54
N TYR A 455 2.50 11.80 11.79
CA TYR A 455 2.46 10.34 11.61
C TYR A 455 2.25 9.99 10.14
N MET A 456 2.88 8.89 9.71
CA MET A 456 2.94 8.52 8.29
C MET A 456 1.89 7.48 7.88
N GLY A 457 1.33 6.73 8.84
CA GLY A 457 0.36 5.67 8.52
C GLY A 457 0.94 4.55 7.66
N LEU A 458 2.23 4.27 7.75
CA LEU A 458 2.86 3.14 7.06
C LEU A 458 2.24 1.81 7.48
N TRP A 459 1.90 1.68 8.76
CA TRP A 459 0.93 0.74 9.27
C TRP A 459 -0.36 1.52 9.56
N PRO A 460 -1.49 1.21 8.89
CA PRO A 460 -2.70 2.05 8.95
C PRO A 460 -3.55 1.82 10.21
N GLY A 461 -2.94 1.35 11.30
CA GLY A 461 -3.59 1.08 12.56
C GLY A 461 -3.26 2.06 13.67
N LEU A 462 -4.04 2.00 14.75
CA LEU A 462 -3.83 2.77 15.97
C LEU A 462 -2.97 1.97 16.95
N CYS A 463 -1.89 2.57 17.42
CA CYS A 463 -1.11 2.02 18.52
C CYS A 463 -1.54 2.65 19.86
N ASP A 464 -1.23 1.96 20.95
CA ASP A 464 -1.54 2.39 22.30
C ASP A 464 -0.28 2.85 23.02
N ASN A 465 -0.31 4.00 23.70
CA ASN A 465 0.80 4.43 24.53
C ASN A 465 0.83 3.58 25.82
N THR A 466 1.98 2.94 26.11
CA THR A 466 2.14 2.14 27.34
C THR A 466 2.08 2.99 28.60
N GLY A 467 2.63 4.20 28.55
CA GLY A 467 2.83 5.06 29.74
C GLY A 467 3.87 4.49 30.73
N ILE A 468 4.68 3.54 30.31
CA ILE A 468 5.67 2.87 31.13
C ILE A 468 7.06 3.40 30.83
N THR A 469 7.85 3.68 31.84
CA THR A 469 9.19 4.20 31.68
C THR A 469 10.19 3.39 32.49
N ASP A 470 11.34 3.15 31.87
CA ASP A 470 12.54 2.58 32.51
C ASP A 470 12.32 1.21 33.17
N VAL A 471 11.65 0.31 32.47
CA VAL A 471 11.43 -1.08 32.86
C VAL A 471 11.95 -2.03 31.76
N TYR A 472 12.10 -3.28 32.13
CA TYR A 472 12.66 -4.32 31.27
C TYR A 472 11.72 -5.55 31.24
N PRO A 473 10.55 -5.45 30.58
CA PRO A 473 9.66 -6.58 30.42
C PRO A 473 10.26 -7.66 29.54
N ASP A 474 9.82 -8.89 29.76
CA ASP A 474 10.05 -9.98 28.81
C ASP A 474 8.99 -9.95 27.69
N TYR A 475 9.28 -10.63 26.62
CA TYR A 475 8.33 -10.85 25.54
C TYR A 475 8.09 -12.35 25.34
N THR A 476 6.88 -12.73 25.00
CA THR A 476 6.57 -14.08 24.50
C THR A 476 6.55 -14.04 22.97
N VAL A 477 7.13 -15.07 22.36
CA VAL A 477 7.19 -15.25 20.91
C VAL A 477 6.20 -16.33 20.50
N PRO A 478 5.23 -16.06 19.62
CA PRO A 478 4.36 -17.10 19.07
C PRO A 478 5.16 -18.23 18.40
N GLU A 479 4.71 -19.48 18.55
CA GLU A 479 5.39 -20.64 17.95
C GLU A 479 5.52 -20.56 16.42
N ASP A 480 4.59 -19.86 15.76
CA ASP A 480 4.57 -19.60 14.33
C ASP A 480 5.22 -18.27 13.93
N SER A 481 5.82 -17.55 14.88
CA SER A 481 6.46 -16.26 14.59
C SER A 481 7.58 -16.41 13.56
N PRO A 482 7.58 -15.62 12.48
CA PRO A 482 8.64 -15.69 11.47
C PRO A 482 10.02 -15.24 11.99
N LEU A 483 10.09 -14.59 13.16
CA LEU A 483 11.37 -14.24 13.80
C LEU A 483 12.19 -15.48 14.16
N LEU A 484 11.53 -16.60 14.47
CA LEU A 484 12.19 -17.87 14.83
C LEU A 484 13.04 -18.47 13.68
N LYS A 485 12.91 -17.94 12.45
CA LYS A 485 13.81 -18.28 11.33
C LYS A 485 15.19 -17.61 11.44
N TYR A 486 15.31 -16.55 12.24
CA TYR A 486 16.52 -15.73 12.36
C TYR A 486 17.24 -15.93 13.68
N ASP A 487 16.50 -16.18 14.75
CA ASP A 487 17.02 -16.55 16.05
C ASP A 487 15.98 -17.36 16.85
N ASN A 488 16.40 -18.27 17.71
CA ASN A 488 15.50 -19.08 18.53
C ASN A 488 15.34 -18.55 19.97
N PHE A 489 16.04 -17.47 20.32
CA PHE A 489 15.95 -16.78 21.60
C PHE A 489 16.01 -17.75 22.79
N GLY A 490 17.08 -18.54 22.88
CA GLY A 490 17.24 -19.55 23.93
C GLY A 490 16.37 -20.81 23.77
N GLY A 491 15.34 -20.80 22.92
CA GLY A 491 14.50 -21.95 22.58
C GLY A 491 13.29 -22.15 23.50
N ASP A 492 12.98 -21.21 24.36
CA ASP A 492 11.85 -21.23 25.28
C ASP A 492 10.67 -20.35 24.88
N LEU A 493 10.72 -19.78 23.66
CA LEU A 493 9.73 -18.86 23.11
C LEU A 493 9.56 -17.56 23.92
N ARG A 494 10.62 -17.13 24.57
CA ARG A 494 10.70 -15.88 25.33
C ARG A 494 11.87 -15.06 24.83
N ILE A 495 11.81 -13.78 25.09
CA ILE A 495 12.91 -12.82 24.89
C ILE A 495 12.99 -12.01 26.18
N ASP A 496 14.10 -12.12 26.86
CA ASP A 496 14.29 -11.56 28.19
C ASP A 496 14.69 -10.07 28.14
N SER A 497 14.15 -9.30 29.09
CA SER A 497 14.68 -7.99 29.49
C SER A 497 14.77 -6.96 28.38
N ILE A 498 13.72 -6.75 27.60
CA ILE A 498 13.70 -5.71 26.59
C ILE A 498 13.38 -4.36 27.24
N LYS A 499 14.28 -3.41 27.08
CA LYS A 499 14.05 -2.06 27.63
C LYS A 499 12.81 -1.42 27.05
N GLN A 500 11.94 -0.94 27.94
CA GLN A 500 10.72 -0.21 27.61
C GLN A 500 10.79 1.20 28.21
N TYR A 501 10.58 2.20 27.35
CA TYR A 501 10.49 3.59 27.73
C TYR A 501 9.43 4.33 26.92
N ASN A 502 8.20 4.31 27.39
CA ASN A 502 7.04 5.00 26.82
C ASN A 502 6.76 4.69 25.34
N GLY A 503 7.21 3.55 24.86
CA GLY A 503 6.91 3.08 23.51
C GLY A 503 5.51 2.44 23.40
N PRO A 504 4.99 2.20 22.20
CA PRO A 504 3.64 1.68 22.01
C PRO A 504 3.49 0.18 22.30
N TYR A 505 2.21 -0.25 22.36
CA TYR A 505 1.75 -1.61 22.13
C TYR A 505 0.58 -1.57 21.14
N PHE A 506 0.11 -2.72 20.67
CA PHE A 506 -0.79 -2.77 19.53
C PHE A 506 -2.04 -3.57 19.87
N SER A 507 -2.95 -3.00 20.70
CA SER A 507 -4.15 -3.71 21.16
C SER A 507 -5.17 -3.97 20.04
N ARG A 508 -5.14 -3.17 18.98
CA ARG A 508 -6.08 -3.20 17.85
C ARG A 508 -5.42 -3.67 16.54
N PHE A 509 -4.40 -4.52 16.64
CA PHE A 509 -3.67 -5.02 15.47
C PHE A 509 -4.57 -5.80 14.49
N ASP A 510 -5.58 -6.49 15.01
CA ASP A 510 -6.57 -7.27 14.27
C ASP A 510 -7.56 -6.41 13.45
N GLU A 511 -7.63 -5.12 13.73
CA GLU A 511 -8.39 -4.17 12.91
C GLU A 511 -7.71 -3.84 11.58
N VAL A 512 -6.43 -4.20 11.43
CA VAL A 512 -5.66 -4.02 10.21
C VAL A 512 -5.35 -5.38 9.60
N PRO A 513 -6.14 -5.85 8.62
CA PRO A 513 -5.90 -7.14 7.97
C PRO A 513 -4.50 -7.23 7.38
N GLY A 514 -3.85 -8.40 7.56
CA GLY A 514 -2.47 -8.60 7.11
C GLY A 514 -1.41 -8.12 8.11
N THR A 515 -1.79 -7.70 9.31
CA THR A 515 -0.86 -7.45 10.39
C THR A 515 -0.45 -8.77 11.05
N GLU A 516 0.85 -9.03 11.09
CA GLU A 516 1.44 -10.19 11.76
C GLU A 516 1.94 -9.81 13.16
N VAL A 517 1.67 -10.65 14.16
CA VAL A 517 2.19 -10.47 15.52
C VAL A 517 3.49 -11.27 15.66
N LEU A 518 4.59 -10.57 15.94
CA LEU A 518 5.91 -11.17 16.04
C LEU A 518 6.28 -11.52 17.49
N ALA A 519 5.87 -10.68 18.46
CA ALA A 519 6.03 -10.91 19.88
C ALA A 519 4.98 -10.15 20.69
N ARG A 520 4.76 -10.60 21.95
CA ARG A 520 3.80 -9.99 22.88
C ARG A 520 4.48 -9.64 24.21
N PHE A 521 3.97 -8.62 24.89
CA PHE A 521 4.43 -8.27 26.22
C PHE A 521 4.11 -9.39 27.24
N ASP A 522 5.12 -9.82 27.98
CA ASP A 522 4.95 -10.59 29.20
C ASP A 522 5.27 -9.70 30.41
N TYR A 523 4.29 -8.89 30.81
CA TYR A 523 4.44 -7.95 31.92
C TYR A 523 3.12 -7.81 32.71
N PRO A 524 2.81 -8.79 33.61
CA PRO A 524 1.50 -8.90 34.27
C PRO A 524 1.05 -7.68 35.07
N ALA A 525 1.99 -6.84 35.49
CA ALA A 525 1.67 -5.65 36.29
C ALA A 525 1.04 -4.49 35.47
N TYR A 526 1.01 -4.60 34.14
CA TYR A 526 0.57 -3.49 33.27
C TYR A 526 -0.45 -3.94 32.23
N ARG A 527 -1.23 -2.97 31.76
CA ARG A 527 -2.30 -3.16 30.77
C ARG A 527 -1.83 -3.69 29.40
N CYS A 528 -0.54 -3.53 29.08
CA CYS A 528 0.02 -4.06 27.83
C CYS A 528 0.31 -5.57 27.89
N HIS A 529 0.16 -6.22 29.05
CA HIS A 529 0.38 -7.67 29.21
C HIS A 529 -0.45 -8.45 28.20
N THR A 530 0.16 -9.41 27.52
CA THR A 530 -0.38 -10.23 26.42
C THR A 530 -0.69 -9.52 25.10
N HIS A 531 -0.67 -8.19 25.08
CA HIS A 531 -0.82 -7.46 23.81
C HIS A 531 0.46 -7.51 22.98
N PRO A 532 0.35 -7.39 21.64
CA PRO A 532 1.52 -7.34 20.78
C PRO A 532 2.47 -6.19 21.15
N SER A 533 3.74 -6.52 21.29
CA SER A 533 4.86 -5.59 21.49
C SER A 533 5.57 -5.32 20.16
N ILE A 534 5.53 -6.28 19.25
CA ILE A 534 6.14 -6.23 17.93
C ILE A 534 5.15 -6.73 16.90
N ILE A 535 4.95 -5.94 15.86
CA ILE A 535 4.11 -6.31 14.73
C ILE A 535 4.83 -6.05 13.41
N SER A 536 4.33 -6.70 12.35
CA SER A 536 4.77 -6.52 10.99
C SER A 536 3.59 -6.34 10.06
N TYR A 537 3.77 -5.57 8.99
CA TYR A 537 2.76 -5.30 8.00
C TYR A 537 3.34 -5.25 6.59
N LYS A 538 2.85 -6.10 5.70
CA LYS A 538 3.22 -6.15 4.29
C LYS A 538 2.01 -6.54 3.44
N PRO A 539 1.15 -5.59 3.06
CA PRO A 539 -0.13 -5.87 2.41
C PRO A 539 0.03 -6.37 0.96
N SER A 540 1.17 -6.14 0.32
CA SER A 540 1.42 -6.61 -1.04
C SER A 540 2.86 -7.08 -1.25
N SER A 541 3.09 -7.97 -2.22
CA SER A 541 4.43 -8.47 -2.56
C SER A 541 5.39 -7.36 -3.02
N TRP A 542 4.88 -6.29 -3.62
CA TRP A 542 5.66 -5.18 -4.17
C TRP A 542 6.05 -4.14 -3.14
N ARG A 543 5.29 -4.02 -2.09
CA ARG A 543 5.56 -3.09 -0.99
C ARG A 543 6.65 -3.64 -0.08
N GLY A 544 7.44 -2.75 0.51
CA GLY A 544 8.34 -3.11 1.59
C GLY A 544 7.60 -3.46 2.87
N ARG A 545 8.24 -4.23 3.73
CA ARG A 545 7.71 -4.59 5.04
C ARG A 545 7.88 -3.45 6.03
N VAL A 546 6.83 -3.17 6.78
CA VAL A 546 6.86 -2.29 7.95
C VAL A 546 6.91 -3.15 9.20
N THR A 547 8.01 -3.11 9.92
CA THR A 547 8.20 -3.80 11.21
C THR A 547 8.33 -2.75 12.30
N ILE A 548 7.51 -2.83 13.34
CA ILE A 548 7.51 -1.85 14.42
C ILE A 548 7.47 -2.52 15.78
N THR A 549 8.26 -1.99 16.72
CA THR A 549 8.38 -2.48 18.10
C THR A 549 8.20 -1.36 19.10
N GLY A 550 7.47 -1.63 20.17
CA GLY A 550 7.31 -0.69 21.27
C GLY A 550 8.54 -0.56 22.17
N GLY A 551 9.35 -1.60 22.26
CA GLY A 551 10.56 -1.61 23.07
C GLY A 551 11.77 -0.98 22.38
N HIS A 552 12.89 -1.04 23.08
CA HIS A 552 14.19 -0.54 22.64
C HIS A 552 15.23 -1.65 22.54
N PRO A 553 15.06 -2.67 21.68
CA PRO A 553 16.06 -3.72 21.50
C PRO A 553 17.39 -3.17 21.02
N GLU A 554 17.39 -2.02 20.33
CA GLU A 554 18.59 -1.32 19.87
C GLU A 554 19.50 -0.83 21.01
N GLN A 555 19.02 -0.78 22.24
CA GLN A 555 19.82 -0.39 23.40
C GLN A 555 20.50 -1.58 24.09
N ALA A 556 20.14 -2.80 23.72
CA ALA A 556 20.83 -3.98 24.21
C ALA A 556 22.24 -4.05 23.64
N THR A 557 23.21 -4.37 24.51
CA THR A 557 24.61 -4.53 24.14
C THR A 557 25.04 -5.99 24.05
N GLU A 558 24.22 -6.89 24.59
CA GLU A 558 24.44 -8.34 24.60
C GLU A 558 23.11 -9.07 24.86
N GLY A 559 23.10 -10.38 24.72
CA GLY A 559 21.96 -11.25 25.02
C GLY A 559 20.82 -11.12 24.03
N GLU A 560 19.67 -11.68 24.40
CA GLU A 560 18.50 -11.83 23.51
C GLU A 560 17.94 -10.50 22.99
N GLY A 561 18.12 -9.41 23.71
CA GLY A 561 17.74 -8.09 23.22
C GLY A 561 18.53 -7.66 21.99
N LEU A 562 19.84 -7.96 21.92
CA LEU A 562 20.66 -7.72 20.74
C LEU A 562 20.31 -8.70 19.61
N ASP A 563 20.10 -9.98 19.95
CA ASP A 563 19.68 -11.00 18.99
C ASP A 563 18.32 -10.66 18.36
N LEU A 564 17.39 -10.14 19.16
CA LEU A 564 16.11 -9.62 18.67
C LEU A 564 16.31 -8.48 17.67
N MET A 565 17.18 -7.51 17.97
CA MET A 565 17.42 -6.40 17.04
C MET A 565 17.98 -6.90 15.71
N ILE A 566 18.93 -7.82 15.75
CA ILE A 566 19.51 -8.45 14.56
C ILE A 566 18.44 -9.23 13.78
N ALA A 567 17.61 -10.01 14.47
CA ALA A 567 16.51 -10.75 13.85
C ALA A 567 15.49 -9.81 13.17
N LEU A 568 15.10 -8.72 13.82
CA LEU A 568 14.20 -7.71 13.27
C LEU A 568 14.76 -7.05 12.02
N MET A 569 16.06 -6.71 12.01
CA MET A 569 16.71 -6.15 10.83
C MET A 569 16.71 -7.14 9.66
N LYS A 570 17.12 -8.38 9.89
CA LYS A 570 17.11 -9.44 8.86
C LYS A 570 15.71 -9.71 8.33
N TYR A 571 14.74 -9.82 9.22
CA TYR A 571 13.34 -10.03 8.87
C TYR A 571 12.79 -8.87 8.03
N SER A 572 13.12 -7.62 8.39
CA SER A 572 12.70 -6.44 7.61
C SER A 572 13.36 -6.42 6.24
N LEU A 573 14.65 -6.75 6.14
CA LEU A 573 15.37 -6.85 4.86
C LEU A 573 14.77 -7.92 3.94
N ASP A 574 14.36 -9.06 4.47
CA ASP A 574 13.66 -10.10 3.71
C ASP A 574 12.26 -9.66 3.24
N GLY A 575 11.73 -8.61 3.83
CA GLY A 575 10.44 -8.04 3.50
C GLY A 575 10.46 -6.98 2.40
N MET A 576 11.60 -6.68 1.79
CA MET A 576 11.63 -5.70 0.70
C MET A 576 10.91 -6.20 -0.55
N GLY A 577 10.51 -5.24 -1.41
CA GLY A 577 9.91 -5.55 -2.70
C GLY A 577 10.89 -6.21 -3.67
N PRO A 578 10.39 -6.94 -4.67
CA PRO A 578 11.24 -7.55 -5.71
C PRO A 578 11.84 -6.49 -6.64
N ALA A 579 12.83 -6.91 -7.43
CA ALA A 579 13.32 -6.13 -8.54
C ALA A 579 12.19 -5.83 -9.54
N LYS A 580 12.16 -4.63 -10.08
CA LYS A 580 11.12 -4.17 -10.99
C LYS A 580 11.64 -4.00 -12.40
N VAL A 581 10.74 -4.17 -13.36
CA VAL A 581 10.97 -3.96 -14.79
C VAL A 581 10.32 -2.64 -15.20
N LYS A 582 11.09 -1.75 -15.82
CA LYS A 582 10.61 -0.45 -16.30
C LYS A 582 9.68 -0.58 -17.50
N ALA A 583 9.97 -1.51 -18.39
CA ALA A 583 9.13 -1.78 -19.56
C ALA A 583 9.47 -3.11 -20.22
N VAL A 584 8.47 -3.63 -20.93
CA VAL A 584 8.64 -4.66 -21.96
C VAL A 584 8.92 -3.96 -23.27
N LEU A 585 10.10 -4.16 -23.84
CA LEU A 585 10.50 -3.54 -25.10
C LEU A 585 10.01 -4.37 -26.30
N ARG A 586 9.48 -3.68 -27.30
CA ARG A 586 9.04 -4.28 -28.56
C ARG A 586 10.14 -4.18 -29.61
N ASN A 587 10.10 -5.08 -30.59
CA ASN A 587 11.03 -5.06 -31.71
C ASN A 587 11.03 -3.68 -32.41
N GLY A 588 12.18 -3.02 -32.48
CA GLY A 588 12.39 -1.73 -33.11
C GLY A 588 11.96 -0.50 -32.30
N GLU A 589 11.29 -0.69 -31.16
CA GLU A 589 10.86 0.43 -30.29
C GLU A 589 12.06 1.13 -29.67
N ILE A 590 12.08 2.46 -29.75
CA ILE A 590 13.03 3.31 -29.03
C ILE A 590 12.36 3.89 -27.80
N ARG A 591 12.83 3.52 -26.62
CA ARG A 591 12.33 4.07 -25.38
C ARG A 591 13.23 5.19 -24.88
N GLN A 592 12.60 6.33 -24.61
CA GLN A 592 13.27 7.54 -24.11
C GLN A 592 13.21 7.55 -22.57
N MET A 593 14.36 7.61 -21.92
CA MET A 593 14.49 7.69 -20.47
C MET A 593 15.12 9.04 -20.11
N THR A 594 14.33 10.10 -20.19
CA THR A 594 14.82 11.49 -20.14
C THR A 594 14.06 12.38 -19.15
N LYS A 595 13.07 11.84 -18.49
CA LYS A 595 12.21 12.59 -17.58
C LYS A 595 12.90 12.83 -16.23
N SER A 596 12.71 14.03 -15.69
CA SER A 596 13.13 14.41 -14.34
C SER A 596 12.06 14.06 -13.32
N THR A 597 12.37 14.08 -12.05
CA THR A 597 11.43 13.90 -10.94
C THR A 597 10.22 14.82 -11.08
N SER A 598 10.44 16.09 -11.41
CA SER A 598 9.38 17.10 -11.58
C SER A 598 8.45 16.86 -12.77
N ASP A 599 8.81 16.00 -13.73
CA ASP A 599 7.92 15.60 -14.84
C ASP A 599 6.83 14.63 -14.39
N ASN A 600 6.98 14.02 -13.20
CA ASN A 600 6.07 13.03 -12.64
C ASN A 600 5.75 11.87 -13.61
N ASP A 601 6.76 11.39 -14.31
CA ASP A 601 6.70 10.27 -15.25
C ASP A 601 7.80 9.24 -14.91
N PRO A 602 7.60 8.43 -13.86
CA PRO A 602 8.61 7.50 -13.35
C PRO A 602 8.99 6.42 -14.36
N ASP A 603 8.09 6.08 -15.29
CA ASP A 603 8.35 5.04 -16.29
C ASP A 603 9.34 5.49 -17.38
N HIS A 604 9.54 6.78 -17.53
CA HIS A 604 10.49 7.40 -18.47
C HIS A 604 11.57 8.21 -17.76
N ALA A 605 11.69 8.09 -16.45
CA ALA A 605 12.67 8.83 -15.67
C ALA A 605 14.11 8.41 -15.99
N LYS A 606 15.02 9.35 -15.79
CA LYS A 606 16.47 9.16 -15.88
C LYS A 606 16.95 8.12 -14.85
N VAL A 607 18.05 7.44 -15.14
CA VAL A 607 18.67 6.50 -14.20
C VAL A 607 19.58 7.24 -13.21
N GLY A 608 19.32 7.08 -11.92
CA GLY A 608 20.07 7.72 -10.83
C GLY A 608 21.43 7.06 -10.56
N ASP A 609 22.22 7.68 -9.68
CA ASP A 609 23.52 7.18 -9.27
C ASP A 609 23.44 5.74 -8.72
N LYS A 610 24.24 4.85 -9.26
CA LYS A 610 24.22 3.40 -8.94
C LYS A 610 22.90 2.68 -9.24
N GLN A 611 21.87 3.37 -9.64
CA GLN A 611 20.59 2.75 -9.99
C GLN A 611 20.73 1.86 -11.24
N CYS A 612 20.02 0.75 -11.26
CA CYS A 612 19.86 -0.13 -12.42
C CYS A 612 18.40 -0.12 -12.88
N HIS A 613 18.15 0.37 -14.09
CA HIS A 613 16.89 0.19 -14.77
C HIS A 613 16.87 -1.15 -15.48
N ASN A 614 15.84 -1.93 -15.27
CA ASN A 614 15.68 -3.24 -15.90
C ASN A 614 14.58 -3.16 -16.97
N PHE A 615 14.85 -3.73 -18.12
CA PHE A 615 13.90 -3.93 -19.21
C PHE A 615 13.86 -5.40 -19.58
N VAL A 616 12.78 -5.83 -20.21
CA VAL A 616 12.66 -7.18 -20.74
C VAL A 616 12.17 -7.15 -22.18
N PHE A 617 12.51 -8.18 -22.94
CA PHE A 617 11.91 -8.44 -24.25
C PHE A 617 11.78 -9.94 -24.49
N GLY A 618 10.74 -10.32 -25.22
CA GLY A 618 10.55 -11.69 -25.69
C GLY A 618 11.16 -11.87 -27.07
N LEU A 619 12.15 -12.73 -27.18
CA LEU A 619 12.78 -13.04 -28.47
C LEU A 619 12.08 -14.27 -29.08
N PRO A 620 11.46 -14.15 -30.29
CA PRO A 620 10.81 -15.26 -30.95
C PRO A 620 11.84 -16.28 -31.51
N ASP A 621 11.34 -17.46 -31.83
CA ASP A 621 12.15 -18.48 -32.50
C ASP A 621 12.57 -18.02 -33.90
N GLY A 622 13.82 -18.23 -34.23
CA GLY A 622 14.38 -17.90 -35.55
C GLY A 622 14.73 -16.41 -35.74
N ALA A 623 14.65 -15.58 -34.73
CA ALA A 623 15.10 -14.18 -34.78
C ALA A 623 16.61 -14.11 -35.13
N LYS A 624 16.96 -13.14 -35.98
CA LYS A 624 18.34 -12.91 -36.46
C LYS A 624 18.70 -11.42 -36.32
N ASN A 625 20.00 -11.17 -36.45
CA ASN A 625 20.54 -9.80 -36.47
C ASN A 625 20.07 -8.98 -35.24
N ILE A 626 20.10 -9.61 -34.05
CA ILE A 626 19.63 -9.03 -32.82
C ILE A 626 20.60 -7.89 -32.41
N ARG A 627 20.04 -6.71 -32.15
CA ARG A 627 20.80 -5.55 -31.72
C ARG A 627 20.15 -4.89 -30.53
N ILE A 628 20.91 -4.73 -29.45
CA ILE A 628 20.52 -3.95 -28.27
C ILE A 628 21.40 -2.70 -28.25
N ARG A 629 20.78 -1.50 -28.27
CA ARG A 629 21.48 -0.24 -28.35
C ARG A 629 21.07 0.69 -27.22
N LEU A 630 22.05 1.11 -26.44
CA LEU A 630 21.95 2.14 -25.42
C LEU A 630 22.66 3.41 -25.94
N GLU A 631 22.00 4.54 -25.87
CA GLU A 631 22.61 5.84 -26.16
C GLU A 631 22.39 6.78 -24.97
N VAL A 632 23.47 7.11 -24.29
CA VAL A 632 23.51 8.05 -23.18
C VAL A 632 23.60 9.47 -23.76
N LYS A 633 22.80 10.39 -23.27
CA LYS A 633 22.67 11.73 -23.90
C LYS A 633 23.69 12.74 -23.41
N GLU A 634 24.33 12.46 -22.28
CA GLU A 634 25.32 13.34 -21.64
C GLU A 634 26.52 12.52 -21.16
N ASP A 635 27.55 13.18 -20.67
CA ASP A 635 28.74 12.54 -20.16
C ASP A 635 28.51 11.82 -18.82
N PHE A 636 27.79 10.71 -18.86
CA PHE A 636 27.60 9.80 -17.74
C PHE A 636 28.20 8.43 -18.05
N ASN A 637 28.70 7.77 -16.99
CA ASN A 637 29.15 6.41 -17.08
C ASN A 637 27.95 5.45 -16.83
N VAL A 638 27.38 4.92 -17.91
CA VAL A 638 26.23 4.02 -17.85
C VAL A 638 26.58 2.70 -18.53
N SER A 639 26.36 1.57 -17.87
CA SER A 639 26.62 0.22 -18.39
C SER A 639 25.38 -0.35 -19.06
N LEU A 640 25.60 -1.17 -20.09
CA LEU A 640 24.58 -2.00 -20.76
C LEU A 640 24.87 -3.48 -20.46
N ARG A 641 23.89 -4.18 -19.92
CA ARG A 641 24.00 -5.61 -19.59
C ARG A 641 22.83 -6.39 -20.14
N LEU A 642 23.05 -7.68 -20.38
CA LEU A 642 22.04 -8.59 -20.92
C LEU A 642 22.14 -9.96 -20.26
N ALA A 643 21.00 -10.52 -19.86
CA ALA A 643 20.89 -11.88 -19.32
C ALA A 643 19.61 -12.55 -19.79
N LYS A 644 19.64 -13.89 -19.94
CA LYS A 644 18.47 -14.69 -20.27
C LYS A 644 17.80 -15.24 -19.00
N GLY A 645 16.50 -15.04 -18.88
CA GLY A 645 15.67 -15.65 -17.83
C GLY A 645 15.91 -15.13 -16.41
N THR A 646 16.75 -14.09 -16.23
CA THR A 646 17.00 -13.44 -14.94
C THR A 646 17.40 -11.99 -15.16
N PHE A 647 17.29 -11.16 -14.11
CA PHE A 647 17.73 -9.77 -14.16
C PHE A 647 19.22 -9.66 -14.49
N ALA A 648 19.55 -8.71 -15.35
CA ALA A 648 20.94 -8.49 -15.82
C ALA A 648 21.73 -7.58 -14.88
N PHE A 649 21.75 -7.91 -13.57
CA PHE A 649 22.65 -7.25 -12.62
C PHE A 649 24.12 -7.59 -12.94
N LYS A 650 25.05 -6.84 -12.36
CA LYS A 650 26.47 -6.94 -12.70
C LYS A 650 27.03 -8.37 -12.62
N GLU A 651 26.63 -9.11 -11.58
CA GLU A 651 27.10 -10.48 -11.33
C GLU A 651 26.31 -11.53 -12.14
N ASP A 652 25.12 -11.19 -12.61
CA ASP A 652 24.20 -12.14 -13.29
C ASP A 652 24.21 -11.95 -14.80
N ALA A 653 24.86 -10.89 -15.30
CA ALA A 653 24.89 -10.58 -16.72
C ALA A 653 25.72 -11.58 -17.53
N GLN A 654 25.14 -12.13 -18.59
CA GLN A 654 25.84 -12.99 -19.55
C GLN A 654 26.67 -12.17 -20.55
N TYR A 655 26.20 -10.96 -20.86
CA TYR A 655 26.88 -10.05 -21.78
C TYR A 655 26.85 -8.64 -21.20
N SER A 656 27.95 -7.88 -21.33
CA SER A 656 28.03 -6.51 -20.87
C SER A 656 28.89 -5.62 -21.74
N VAL A 657 28.55 -4.31 -21.75
CA VAL A 657 29.37 -3.24 -22.29
C VAL A 657 29.54 -2.17 -21.20
N GLU A 658 30.73 -2.11 -20.62
CA GLU A 658 31.06 -1.25 -19.48
C GLU A 658 32.18 -0.27 -19.84
N ASN A 659 32.07 0.42 -20.95
CA ASN A 659 33.04 1.41 -21.42
C ASN A 659 32.49 2.86 -21.28
N GLY A 660 33.36 3.85 -21.41
CA GLY A 660 33.00 5.27 -21.32
C GLY A 660 32.31 5.84 -22.58
N ASN A 661 32.00 5.03 -23.59
CA ASN A 661 31.35 5.53 -24.80
C ASN A 661 29.90 5.91 -24.55
N LEU A 662 29.42 6.96 -25.19
CA LEU A 662 28.03 7.39 -25.08
C LEU A 662 27.07 6.39 -25.77
N VAL A 663 27.52 5.69 -26.80
CA VAL A 663 26.75 4.65 -27.49
C VAL A 663 27.35 3.30 -27.15
N LYS A 664 26.51 2.40 -26.65
CA LYS A 664 26.85 1.01 -26.35
C LYS A 664 25.94 0.08 -27.12
N GLU A 665 26.52 -0.97 -27.70
CA GLU A 665 25.76 -1.93 -28.48
C GLU A 665 26.20 -3.36 -28.14
N LEU A 666 25.20 -4.23 -28.07
CA LEU A 666 25.36 -5.68 -28.11
C LEU A 666 24.70 -6.18 -29.37
N THR A 667 25.45 -6.92 -30.20
CA THR A 667 24.98 -7.45 -31.48
C THR A 667 25.22 -8.96 -31.56
N PHE A 668 24.23 -9.68 -32.05
CA PHE A 668 24.27 -11.14 -32.19
C PHE A 668 23.65 -11.55 -33.51
N ASP A 669 24.27 -12.47 -34.21
CA ASP A 669 23.68 -13.08 -35.42
C ASP A 669 22.42 -13.87 -35.04
N THR A 670 22.46 -14.55 -33.89
CA THR A 670 21.35 -15.30 -33.29
C THR A 670 21.48 -15.32 -31.78
N LEU A 671 20.34 -15.35 -31.07
CA LEU A 671 20.22 -15.65 -29.68
C LEU A 671 19.15 -16.70 -29.46
N GLU A 672 19.22 -17.40 -28.36
CA GLU A 672 18.20 -18.37 -27.96
C GLU A 672 16.87 -17.69 -27.70
N LYS A 673 15.77 -18.29 -28.19
CA LYS A 673 14.40 -17.78 -27.93
C LYS A 673 14.07 -17.70 -26.44
N GLY A 674 13.13 -16.82 -26.07
CA GLY A 674 12.61 -16.65 -24.72
C GLY A 674 12.81 -15.26 -24.16
N THR A 675 12.64 -15.14 -22.85
CA THR A 675 12.73 -13.86 -22.14
C THR A 675 14.18 -13.45 -21.89
N TRP A 676 14.52 -12.25 -22.33
CA TRP A 676 15.80 -11.61 -22.11
C TRP A 676 15.63 -10.34 -21.29
N TYR A 677 16.52 -10.13 -20.34
CA TYR A 677 16.56 -8.95 -19.47
C TYR A 677 17.70 -8.04 -19.86
N ILE A 678 17.42 -6.75 -19.91
CA ILE A 678 18.41 -5.71 -20.13
C ILE A 678 18.58 -4.92 -18.82
N GLY A 679 19.81 -4.80 -18.35
CA GLY A 679 20.20 -3.93 -17.24
C GLY A 679 20.89 -2.68 -17.78
N VAL A 680 20.37 -1.50 -17.43
CA VAL A 680 20.99 -0.20 -17.71
C VAL A 680 21.36 0.43 -16.38
N GLN A 681 22.65 0.42 -16.02
CA GLN A 681 23.11 0.89 -14.73
C GLN A 681 23.98 2.12 -14.85
N CYS A 682 23.65 3.16 -14.09
CA CYS A 682 24.55 4.30 -13.88
C CYS A 682 25.67 3.89 -12.93
N GLU A 683 26.92 3.99 -13.38
CA GLU A 683 28.11 3.63 -12.61
C GLU A 683 28.68 4.83 -11.84
N ASP A 684 28.21 6.03 -12.14
CA ASP A 684 28.61 7.23 -11.40
C ASP A 684 28.15 7.13 -9.95
N THR A 685 28.97 7.63 -9.04
CA THR A 685 28.72 7.55 -7.60
C THR A 685 28.67 8.95 -7.00
N VAL A 686 27.70 9.15 -6.13
CA VAL A 686 27.60 10.34 -5.29
C VAL A 686 27.55 9.90 -3.84
N VAL A 687 28.36 10.54 -3.01
CA VAL A 687 28.33 10.38 -1.56
C VAL A 687 27.62 11.57 -0.95
N ASN A 688 26.57 11.30 -0.20
CA ASN A 688 25.87 12.29 0.60
C ASN A 688 26.44 12.23 2.02
N ASP A 689 26.88 13.35 2.54
CA ASP A 689 27.26 13.49 3.94
C ASP A 689 26.30 14.46 4.61
N ILE A 690 25.57 13.97 5.60
CA ILE A 690 24.59 14.75 6.35
C ILE A 690 25.08 14.83 7.79
N ASN A 691 25.40 16.03 8.25
CA ASN A 691 25.86 16.21 9.62
C ASN A 691 25.24 17.43 10.30
N SER A 692 25.24 17.42 11.63
CA SER A 692 24.63 18.46 12.46
C SER A 692 25.33 19.82 12.36
N THR A 693 26.60 19.83 11.93
CA THR A 693 27.39 21.05 11.90
C THR A 693 27.30 21.77 10.57
N TYR A 694 27.33 21.01 9.47
CA TYR A 694 27.47 21.57 8.12
C TYR A 694 26.21 21.29 7.24
N GLY A 695 25.25 20.57 7.77
CA GLY A 695 24.07 20.19 7.02
C GLY A 695 24.36 19.09 6.00
N LEU A 696 23.75 19.19 4.83
CA LEU A 696 23.89 18.24 3.74
C LEU A 696 25.00 18.67 2.79
N SER A 697 25.96 17.77 2.55
CA SER A 697 27.03 17.96 1.57
C SER A 697 27.11 16.76 0.62
N TYR A 698 27.70 16.98 -0.54
CA TYR A 698 27.84 15.98 -1.58
C TYR A 698 29.25 15.92 -2.12
N SER A 699 29.69 14.72 -2.53
CA SER A 699 30.90 14.53 -3.30
C SER A 699 30.71 13.52 -4.41
N GLY A 700 31.48 13.64 -5.50
CA GLY A 700 31.32 12.83 -6.69
C GLY A 700 30.59 13.58 -7.81
N LYS A 701 29.95 12.85 -8.72
CA LYS A 701 29.24 13.43 -9.87
C LYS A 701 27.78 13.77 -9.51
N LEU A 702 27.59 14.94 -8.89
CA LEU A 702 26.28 15.37 -8.35
C LEU A 702 25.12 15.21 -9.34
N ALA A 703 25.34 15.53 -10.63
CA ALA A 703 24.31 15.42 -11.65
C ALA A 703 23.68 14.01 -11.73
N ALA A 704 24.39 12.96 -11.29
CA ALA A 704 23.87 11.60 -11.28
C ALA A 704 22.75 11.39 -10.24
N LEU A 705 22.62 12.24 -9.22
CA LEU A 705 21.51 12.19 -8.28
C LEU A 705 20.16 12.44 -8.95
N ASN A 706 20.12 13.40 -9.88
CA ASN A 706 18.93 13.73 -10.69
C ASN A 706 18.89 12.94 -12.01
N GLY A 707 19.81 11.99 -12.16
CA GLY A 707 19.80 10.93 -13.15
C GLY A 707 20.44 11.24 -14.50
N ALA A 708 20.96 10.19 -15.12
CA ALA A 708 21.53 10.19 -16.45
C ALA A 708 20.45 9.95 -17.51
N PRO A 709 20.25 10.85 -18.48
CA PRO A 709 19.29 10.63 -19.57
C PRO A 709 19.86 9.70 -20.62
N TYR A 710 19.03 8.78 -21.12
CA TYR A 710 19.42 7.82 -22.15
C TYR A 710 18.24 7.38 -23.03
N THR A 711 18.56 6.66 -24.12
CA THR A 711 17.60 5.87 -24.88
C THR A 711 18.02 4.42 -24.94
N ILE A 712 17.05 3.51 -24.94
CA ILE A 712 17.26 2.08 -25.10
C ILE A 712 16.40 1.54 -26.24
N GLN A 713 16.97 0.67 -27.05
CA GLN A 713 16.29 -0.01 -28.15
C GLN A 713 16.73 -1.45 -28.24
N VAL A 714 15.80 -2.33 -28.56
CA VAL A 714 16.08 -3.69 -29.03
C VAL A 714 15.48 -3.86 -30.43
N SER A 715 16.19 -4.53 -31.33
CA SER A 715 15.69 -4.85 -32.66
C SER A 715 16.22 -6.19 -33.16
N TRP A 716 15.43 -6.85 -33.98
CA TRP A 716 15.79 -8.12 -34.66
C TRP A 716 15.00 -8.26 -35.96
N GLU A 717 15.46 -9.21 -36.86
CA GLU A 717 14.82 -9.61 -38.10
C GLU A 717 14.18 -10.99 -37.99
#